data_8b10c8e9797298a7cf64bfca0a4ce42b
#
_entry.id   8b10c8e9797298a7cf64bfca0a4ce42b
#
_cell.length_a   1.000
_cell.length_b   1.000
_cell.length_c   1.000
_cell.angle_alpha   90.00
_cell.angle_beta   90.00
_cell.angle_gamma   90.00
#
_symmetry.space_group_name_H-M   'P 1'
#
loop_
_entity.id
_entity.type
_entity.pdbx_description
1 polymer ?
#
loop_
_entity_poly.entity_id
_entity_poly.type
_entity_poly.pdbx_seq_one_letter_code
_entity_poly.pdbx_strand_id
1 'polypeptide(L)'
;MSERLQVITMLKVRNSRCISRISAGSLRKSGTRNIIAVLAIALTALMITSLFTIGESAMNSFQQSTMRQVGTSAHGGFKFLSMEQYEKVAKDPKVKDISYNIIVGNPENRELKETYTELRYTQAKSAEWGFCTPQTGRLPEKGMELATTTDVLDALGVPHRLGAEVPLKFTANGRAYSEKFTLCGFWELDSSAAANEAFVSEEYCRKVAPVWHDSELEEKLEKAAYDSSYWAGSVNPSLWFATSWNIEGQMDDLKARCGFGKEVNEGVNWAYTTAEMDPVSALMMAGILLLIILSGYLIIYNVFYISVSSDIRFYGLLKTIGTTGRQLKKIVRRQALLLSVIGIPLGLVLGYLAAMVLLPVVMEVMSMPECEIHASPLVFAGSALFALITVWVSCIRPCRLASKIPPVEAVRFAEGESHEERDRHSRKSQKKLREKSSHRVSAISMAWGNLWRTPKKTVAVVLSVSLSLIMLNSTVTVVKGFDMDKYIRNYVVSDFFVSDASVMNEYSSSPDYEGISEADADAFRELEGVTGFGRVFMQETQKKLEGNELAKMKKIFYECSSLFQNEAMVEELRSLVFEQKYMPSHVYGVDRFAAEKMELVEGSVDWAKFRTGKYVIASTFDDTGDTRYYEIGDKVRVDFGNGRSKVYEVMALGDVAYALGPQHSHGFDVYFTLPADEYLANVESQGALKVAFDVDDVRYDEADAFVDDYCENVNSDLDYRSRESYVNDFRDGQRMYMVIGGALSFILALIGVLNFINGVVTSINARRRELAVLQSIGMTGRQLRYMLVGEGALHILLTAVFVLTIGNLLTWGIVKLLSSQMWFFTYHFVLWPMLCCLVVFTVLAMVIPAICSRWMCRSSVVDRLRIAE
;
A
#
# COMPACT_ATOMS: atom_id res chain seq x y z
N MET A 1 37.77 35.15 -52.42
CA MET A 1 37.28 34.05 -51.58
C MET A 1 38.06 33.90 -50.27
N SER A 2 39.08 34.72 -49.98
CA SER A 2 39.88 34.69 -48.73
C SER A 2 39.40 35.66 -47.64
N GLU A 3 38.63 36.69 -47.96
CA GLU A 3 38.17 37.68 -46.95
C GLU A 3 36.85 37.26 -46.22
N ARG A 4 36.08 36.28 -46.70
CA ARG A 4 34.89 35.79 -46.01
C ARG A 4 35.18 34.75 -44.94
N LEU A 5 36.40 34.23 -44.85
CA LEU A 5 36.80 33.23 -43.85
C LEU A 5 37.39 33.81 -42.57
N GLN A 6 37.78 35.08 -42.55
CA GLN A 6 38.32 35.73 -41.34
C GLN A 6 37.29 36.28 -40.35
N VAL A 7 36.01 36.34 -40.68
CA VAL A 7 34.98 36.90 -39.78
C VAL A 7 34.33 35.81 -38.85
N ILE A 8 34.71 34.55 -38.93
CA ILE A 8 34.07 33.45 -38.16
C ILE A 8 34.90 33.02 -36.96
N THR A 9 36.10 33.51 -36.75
CA THR A 9 36.81 33.30 -35.47
C THR A 9 36.44 34.37 -34.45
N MET A 10 35.17 34.56 -34.13
CA MET A 10 34.78 35.28 -32.93
C MET A 10 35.31 34.50 -31.72
N LEU A 11 36.28 35.11 -31.03
CA LEU A 11 36.87 34.69 -29.78
C LEU A 11 35.81 34.11 -28.86
N LYS A 12 35.92 32.83 -28.55
CA LYS A 12 35.14 32.13 -27.51
C LYS A 12 35.57 32.67 -26.14
N VAL A 13 35.15 33.91 -25.81
CA VAL A 13 35.43 34.51 -24.50
C VAL A 13 34.72 33.71 -23.41
N ARG A 14 35.46 32.85 -22.72
CA ARG A 14 34.99 32.13 -21.53
C ARG A 14 34.98 33.05 -20.31
N ASN A 15 33.99 33.96 -20.20
CA ASN A 15 33.85 34.86 -19.05
C ASN A 15 32.93 34.24 -17.95
N SER A 16 33.30 33.08 -17.43
CA SER A 16 32.52 32.41 -16.36
C SER A 16 32.44 33.24 -15.07
N ARG A 17 33.53 34.01 -14.73
CA ARG A 17 33.58 34.90 -13.57
C ARG A 17 32.63 36.11 -13.70
N CYS A 18 32.53 36.69 -14.89
CA CYS A 18 31.62 37.81 -15.16
C CYS A 18 30.14 37.34 -15.07
N ILE A 19 29.82 36.22 -15.68
CA ILE A 19 28.49 35.60 -15.60
C ILE A 19 28.10 35.31 -14.14
N SER A 20 29.05 34.83 -13.32
CA SER A 20 28.85 34.61 -11.89
C SER A 20 28.49 35.89 -11.13
N ARG A 21 29.29 36.96 -11.34
CA ARG A 21 29.06 38.25 -10.67
C ARG A 21 27.74 38.88 -11.07
N ILE A 22 27.36 38.81 -12.35
CA ILE A 22 26.07 39.31 -12.84
C ILE A 22 24.91 38.49 -12.24
N SER A 23 25.01 37.16 -12.21
CA SER A 23 23.99 36.31 -11.62
C SER A 23 23.79 36.59 -10.12
N ALA A 24 24.86 36.66 -9.35
CA ALA A 24 24.82 36.95 -7.92
C ALA A 24 24.34 38.40 -7.61
N GLY A 25 24.75 39.37 -8.40
CA GLY A 25 24.32 40.78 -8.27
C GLY A 25 22.83 40.97 -8.54
N SER A 26 22.31 40.30 -9.58
CA SER A 26 20.86 40.27 -9.88
C SER A 26 20.06 39.63 -8.75
N LEU A 27 20.52 38.52 -8.16
CA LEU A 27 19.85 37.87 -7.03
C LEU A 27 19.84 38.79 -5.80
N ARG A 28 20.94 39.45 -5.43
CA ARG A 28 20.97 40.35 -4.25
C ARG A 28 19.93 41.47 -4.32
N LYS A 29 19.61 41.97 -5.54
CA LYS A 29 18.63 43.03 -5.73
C LYS A 29 17.17 42.58 -5.65
N SER A 30 16.89 41.27 -5.67
CA SER A 30 15.53 40.69 -5.79
C SER A 30 15.15 39.79 -4.62
N GLY A 31 15.32 40.24 -3.37
CA GLY A 31 15.16 39.44 -2.15
C GLY A 31 13.82 38.69 -2.03
N THR A 32 12.69 39.38 -2.11
CA THR A 32 11.35 38.77 -1.98
C THR A 32 11.10 37.67 -3.03
N ARG A 33 11.53 37.94 -4.27
CA ARG A 33 11.41 36.96 -5.37
C ARG A 33 12.25 35.70 -5.13
N ASN A 34 13.46 35.89 -4.59
CA ASN A 34 14.35 34.77 -4.27
C ASN A 34 13.80 33.90 -3.16
N ILE A 35 13.20 34.51 -2.12
CA ILE A 35 12.54 33.76 -1.05
C ILE A 35 11.43 32.88 -1.63
N ILE A 36 10.56 33.43 -2.49
CA ILE A 36 9.49 32.64 -3.13
C ILE A 36 10.08 31.49 -3.98
N ALA A 37 11.17 31.77 -4.71
CA ALA A 37 11.84 30.74 -5.53
C ALA A 37 12.47 29.64 -4.67
N VAL A 38 13.13 30.01 -3.56
CA VAL A 38 13.71 29.05 -2.60
C VAL A 38 12.60 28.21 -1.96
N LEU A 39 11.49 28.83 -1.51
CA LEU A 39 10.35 28.12 -0.95
C LEU A 39 9.70 27.17 -1.95
N ALA A 40 9.57 27.59 -3.22
CA ALA A 40 9.03 26.72 -4.28
C ALA A 40 9.91 25.49 -4.53
N ILE A 41 11.23 25.68 -4.56
CA ILE A 41 12.20 24.58 -4.71
C ILE A 41 12.18 23.68 -3.46
N ALA A 42 12.15 24.30 -2.26
CA ALA A 42 12.12 23.57 -1.00
C ALA A 42 10.86 22.71 -0.86
N LEU A 43 9.67 23.26 -1.19
CA LEU A 43 8.42 22.48 -1.14
C LEU A 43 8.41 21.32 -2.16
N THR A 44 8.99 21.54 -3.34
CA THR A 44 9.12 20.45 -4.33
C THR A 44 10.06 19.37 -3.81
N ALA A 45 11.22 19.75 -3.25
CA ALA A 45 12.15 18.80 -2.66
C ALA A 45 11.55 18.10 -1.43
N LEU A 46 10.81 18.83 -0.57
CA LEU A 46 10.10 18.27 0.60
C LEU A 46 9.16 17.15 0.18
N MET A 47 8.26 17.41 -0.79
CA MET A 47 7.31 16.40 -1.26
C MET A 47 8.00 15.12 -1.76
N ILE A 48 9.05 15.30 -2.54
CA ILE A 48 9.77 14.14 -3.12
C ILE A 48 10.49 13.36 -2.02
N THR A 49 11.16 14.07 -1.10
CA THR A 49 11.89 13.43 -0.01
C THR A 49 10.96 12.74 0.96
N SER A 50 9.85 13.37 1.38
CA SER A 50 8.90 12.73 2.29
C SER A 50 8.28 11.48 1.65
N LEU A 51 7.87 11.56 0.38
CA LEU A 51 7.30 10.40 -0.32
C LEU A 51 8.30 9.25 -0.47
N PHE A 52 9.54 9.53 -0.88
CA PHE A 52 10.55 8.48 -1.03
C PHE A 52 11.00 7.92 0.31
N THR A 53 11.12 8.73 1.37
CA THR A 53 11.46 8.24 2.71
C THR A 53 10.34 7.37 3.28
N ILE A 54 9.08 7.79 3.18
CA ILE A 54 7.94 6.97 3.64
C ILE A 54 7.86 5.68 2.81
N GLY A 55 7.98 5.78 1.48
CA GLY A 55 7.91 4.61 0.60
C GLY A 55 9.03 3.60 0.83
N GLU A 56 10.29 4.08 1.01
CA GLU A 56 11.43 3.19 1.32
C GLU A 56 11.27 2.54 2.69
N SER A 57 10.88 3.34 3.71
CA SER A 57 10.70 2.81 5.07
C SER A 57 9.55 1.81 5.12
N ALA A 58 8.40 2.11 4.49
CA ALA A 58 7.28 1.19 4.40
C ALA A 58 7.64 -0.11 3.67
N MET A 59 8.35 -0.01 2.53
CA MET A 59 8.80 -1.19 1.79
C MET A 59 9.80 -2.01 2.61
N ASN A 60 10.72 -1.36 3.31
CA ASN A 60 11.69 -2.05 4.17
C ASN A 60 11.00 -2.73 5.36
N SER A 61 10.05 -2.05 6.02
CA SER A 61 9.26 -2.65 7.11
C SER A 61 8.42 -3.82 6.62
N PHE A 62 7.77 -3.69 5.46
CA PHE A 62 7.02 -4.79 4.84
C PHE A 62 7.94 -5.98 4.53
N GLN A 63 9.12 -5.73 3.95
CA GLN A 63 10.11 -6.78 3.67
C GLN A 63 10.59 -7.44 4.96
N GLN A 64 10.87 -6.68 6.01
CA GLN A 64 11.28 -7.20 7.32
C GLN A 64 10.16 -8.02 7.98
N SER A 65 8.93 -7.53 7.96
CA SER A 65 7.76 -8.27 8.45
C SER A 65 7.56 -9.58 7.69
N THR A 66 7.66 -9.55 6.35
CA THR A 66 7.57 -10.75 5.52
C THR A 66 8.69 -11.76 5.81
N MET A 67 9.93 -11.29 6.05
CA MET A 67 11.03 -12.17 6.45
C MET A 67 10.76 -12.87 7.79
N ARG A 68 10.12 -12.18 8.74
CA ARG A 68 9.72 -12.75 10.02
C ARG A 68 8.58 -13.76 9.86
N GLN A 69 7.59 -13.46 9.02
CA GLN A 69 6.53 -14.42 8.67
C GLN A 69 7.08 -15.69 8.00
N VAL A 70 8.06 -15.54 7.11
CA VAL A 70 8.76 -16.68 6.46
C VAL A 70 9.68 -17.42 7.44
N GLY A 71 10.03 -16.81 8.58
CA GLY A 71 10.92 -17.35 9.59
C GLY A 71 12.42 -17.30 9.20
N THR A 72 12.77 -16.51 8.17
CA THR A 72 14.19 -16.34 7.79
C THR A 72 14.44 -15.09 6.95
N SER A 73 15.59 -14.46 7.14
CA SER A 73 16.13 -13.43 6.25
C SER A 73 16.89 -13.99 5.05
N ALA A 74 17.14 -15.31 4.98
CA ALA A 74 17.83 -15.95 3.87
C ALA A 74 17.03 -15.86 2.56
N HIS A 75 17.69 -16.03 1.41
CA HIS A 75 17.07 -15.92 0.10
C HIS A 75 16.13 -17.07 -0.23
N GLY A 76 16.38 -18.24 0.30
CA GLY A 76 15.58 -19.45 0.12
C GLY A 76 16.14 -20.62 0.91
N GLY A 77 15.53 -21.78 0.75
CA GLY A 77 15.95 -22.98 1.45
C GLY A 77 15.30 -24.23 0.91
N PHE A 78 15.63 -25.34 1.52
CA PHE A 78 14.98 -26.62 1.29
C PHE A 78 14.40 -27.14 2.59
N LYS A 79 13.37 -27.96 2.49
CA LYS A 79 12.76 -28.65 3.64
C LYS A 79 12.91 -30.14 3.52
N PHE A 80 13.06 -30.80 4.67
CA PHE A 80 13.03 -32.25 4.80
C PHE A 80 14.15 -32.99 4.07
N LEU A 81 15.37 -32.43 4.06
CA LEU A 81 16.52 -33.07 3.43
C LEU A 81 17.14 -34.13 4.34
N SER A 82 17.85 -35.11 3.70
CA SER A 82 18.87 -35.88 4.36
C SER A 82 20.16 -35.08 4.60
N MET A 83 21.04 -35.53 5.45
CA MET A 83 22.35 -34.90 5.69
C MET A 83 23.23 -34.91 4.43
N GLU A 84 23.17 -35.96 3.63
CA GLU A 84 23.92 -36.07 2.38
C GLU A 84 23.39 -35.10 1.31
N GLN A 85 22.07 -34.89 1.24
CA GLN A 85 21.48 -33.88 0.38
C GLN A 85 21.89 -32.48 0.81
N TYR A 86 21.86 -32.17 2.12
CA TYR A 86 22.37 -30.92 2.64
C TYR A 86 23.83 -30.67 2.26
N GLU A 87 24.68 -31.68 2.40
CA GLU A 87 26.09 -31.56 2.02
C GLU A 87 26.31 -31.28 0.52
N LYS A 88 25.44 -31.81 -0.35
CA LYS A 88 25.48 -31.50 -1.79
C LYS A 88 25.17 -30.02 -2.04
N VAL A 89 24.15 -29.48 -1.37
CA VAL A 89 23.78 -28.04 -1.44
C VAL A 89 24.90 -27.16 -0.91
N ALA A 90 25.46 -27.51 0.26
CA ALA A 90 26.53 -26.75 0.92
C ALA A 90 27.82 -26.66 0.09
N LYS A 91 28.09 -27.65 -0.78
CA LYS A 91 29.26 -27.68 -1.66
C LYS A 91 29.05 -26.93 -3.00
N ASP A 92 27.85 -26.46 -3.29
CA ASP A 92 27.59 -25.76 -4.56
C ASP A 92 28.26 -24.37 -4.57
N PRO A 93 29.04 -24.04 -5.62
CA PRO A 93 29.80 -22.78 -5.68
C PRO A 93 28.95 -21.51 -5.83
N LYS A 94 27.66 -21.65 -6.11
CA LYS A 94 26.71 -20.52 -6.21
C LYS A 94 26.11 -20.14 -4.85
N VAL A 95 26.13 -21.05 -3.88
CA VAL A 95 25.70 -20.81 -2.50
C VAL A 95 26.80 -20.00 -1.81
N LYS A 96 26.45 -18.80 -1.38
CA LYS A 96 27.38 -17.88 -0.69
C LYS A 96 27.54 -18.23 0.77
N ASP A 97 26.43 -18.54 1.42
CA ASP A 97 26.39 -18.94 2.84
C ASP A 97 25.18 -19.86 3.05
N ILE A 98 25.29 -20.79 4.00
CA ILE A 98 24.24 -21.75 4.30
C ILE A 98 24.28 -22.11 5.79
N SER A 99 23.10 -22.28 6.37
CA SER A 99 22.92 -22.77 7.73
C SER A 99 21.65 -23.61 7.82
N TYR A 100 21.49 -24.43 8.83
CA TYR A 100 20.35 -25.35 8.94
C TYR A 100 19.78 -25.44 10.35
N ASN A 101 18.56 -25.89 10.43
CA ASN A 101 17.92 -26.43 11.62
C ASN A 101 17.51 -27.90 11.40
N ILE A 102 17.23 -28.63 12.48
CA ILE A 102 16.74 -30.01 12.47
C ILE A 102 15.44 -30.04 13.26
N ILE A 103 14.40 -30.58 12.68
CA ILE A 103 13.11 -30.76 13.35
C ILE A 103 13.23 -31.83 14.43
N VAL A 104 12.74 -31.56 15.63
CA VAL A 104 12.61 -32.53 16.72
C VAL A 104 11.15 -32.93 16.89
N GLY A 105 10.21 -32.00 16.79
CA GLY A 105 8.79 -32.23 16.90
C GLY A 105 8.04 -30.95 17.21
N ASN A 106 6.74 -31.04 17.46
CA ASN A 106 5.96 -29.92 17.94
C ASN A 106 5.52 -30.22 19.39
N PRO A 107 5.58 -29.23 20.30
CA PRO A 107 5.03 -29.39 21.65
C PRO A 107 3.52 -29.66 21.60
N GLU A 108 3.10 -30.65 22.40
CA GLU A 108 1.71 -31.10 22.52
C GLU A 108 1.12 -30.71 23.91
N ASN A 109 1.75 -29.74 24.56
CA ASN A 109 1.21 -29.16 25.77
C ASN A 109 -0.09 -28.44 25.49
N ARG A 110 -1.13 -28.67 26.33
CA ARG A 110 -2.43 -28.03 26.17
C ARG A 110 -2.32 -26.49 26.19
N GLU A 111 -1.47 -26.00 27.06
CA GLU A 111 -1.20 -24.57 27.28
C GLU A 111 -0.51 -23.88 26.08
N LEU A 112 -0.01 -24.66 25.10
CA LEU A 112 0.65 -24.15 23.89
C LEU A 112 -0.21 -24.24 22.63
N LYS A 113 -1.50 -24.58 22.73
CA LYS A 113 -2.39 -24.68 21.56
C LYS A 113 -2.53 -23.35 20.82
N GLU A 114 -2.69 -22.24 21.53
CA GLU A 114 -2.73 -20.89 20.95
C GLU A 114 -1.36 -20.43 20.47
N THR A 115 -0.32 -20.91 21.12
CA THR A 115 1.07 -20.53 20.91
C THR A 115 1.76 -21.55 20.02
N TYR A 116 1.44 -21.58 18.72
CA TYR A 116 2.08 -22.55 17.80
C TYR A 116 3.60 -22.51 17.94
N THR A 117 4.15 -23.64 18.40
CA THR A 117 5.58 -23.73 18.79
C THR A 117 6.25 -24.90 18.07
N GLU A 118 7.42 -24.66 17.51
CA GLU A 118 8.24 -25.69 16.86
C GLU A 118 9.48 -26.03 17.69
N LEU A 119 9.65 -27.30 18.01
CA LEU A 119 10.82 -27.79 18.75
C LEU A 119 11.91 -28.23 17.78
N ARG A 120 13.05 -27.55 17.80
CA ARG A 120 14.14 -27.73 16.83
C ARG A 120 15.53 -27.72 17.48
N TYR A 121 16.52 -28.27 16.80
CA TYR A 121 17.91 -27.86 16.93
C TYR A 121 18.24 -26.82 15.87
N THR A 122 18.96 -25.79 16.21
CA THR A 122 19.37 -24.74 15.27
C THR A 122 20.86 -24.39 15.37
N GLN A 123 21.48 -24.11 14.24
CA GLN A 123 22.80 -23.49 14.21
C GLN A 123 22.68 -21.98 14.54
N ALA A 124 23.74 -21.40 15.13
CA ALA A 124 23.75 -20.00 15.54
C ALA A 124 23.39 -19.02 14.39
N LYS A 125 23.91 -19.29 13.18
CA LYS A 125 23.55 -18.48 12.00
C LYS A 125 22.07 -18.65 11.59
N SER A 126 21.54 -19.86 11.71
CA SER A 126 20.12 -20.10 11.39
C SER A 126 19.22 -19.37 12.36
N ALA A 127 19.57 -19.36 13.66
CA ALA A 127 18.85 -18.57 14.67
C ALA A 127 18.95 -17.06 14.41
N GLU A 128 20.12 -16.55 13.99
CA GLU A 128 20.30 -15.14 13.62
C GLU A 128 19.44 -14.76 12.41
N TRP A 129 19.45 -15.60 11.38
CA TRP A 129 18.63 -15.35 10.18
C TRP A 129 17.14 -15.48 10.43
N GLY A 130 16.74 -16.33 11.38
CA GLY A 130 15.35 -16.52 11.81
C GLY A 130 14.86 -15.51 12.85
N PHE A 131 15.69 -14.52 13.21
CA PHE A 131 15.37 -13.51 14.26
C PHE A 131 15.13 -14.12 15.65
N CYS A 132 15.62 -15.34 15.89
CA CYS A 132 15.41 -16.13 17.11
C CYS A 132 16.68 -16.22 17.97
N THR A 133 17.51 -15.18 17.98
CA THR A 133 18.70 -15.14 18.85
C THR A 133 18.28 -14.72 20.26
N PRO A 134 18.63 -15.52 21.32
CA PRO A 134 18.27 -15.14 22.68
C PRO A 134 18.77 -13.76 23.08
N GLN A 135 17.86 -12.91 23.55
CA GLN A 135 18.18 -11.59 24.11
C GLN A 135 18.76 -11.71 25.52
N THR A 136 18.35 -12.75 26.25
CA THR A 136 18.86 -13.08 27.58
C THR A 136 19.38 -14.52 27.56
N GLY A 137 20.60 -14.71 27.99
CA GLY A 137 21.24 -16.06 28.01
C GLY A 137 21.93 -16.40 26.70
N ARG A 138 21.79 -17.62 26.23
CA ARG A 138 22.45 -18.17 25.03
C ARG A 138 21.64 -19.31 24.40
N LEU A 139 22.03 -19.73 23.21
CA LEU A 139 21.52 -20.98 22.61
C LEU A 139 21.98 -22.22 23.40
N PRO A 140 21.21 -23.33 23.36
CA PRO A 140 21.54 -24.57 24.03
C PRO A 140 22.84 -25.20 23.48
N GLU A 141 23.76 -25.58 24.35
CA GLU A 141 25.03 -26.19 23.98
C GLU A 141 25.11 -27.69 24.32
N LYS A 142 24.43 -28.12 25.38
CA LYS A 142 24.56 -29.51 25.89
C LYS A 142 23.37 -30.00 26.68
N GLY A 143 23.19 -31.30 26.68
CA GLY A 143 22.21 -32.01 27.51
C GLY A 143 20.77 -31.49 27.34
N MET A 144 20.04 -31.33 28.43
CA MET A 144 18.64 -30.90 28.49
C MET A 144 18.49 -29.38 28.60
N GLU A 145 19.33 -28.60 27.90
CA GLU A 145 19.18 -27.16 27.81
C GLU A 145 18.14 -26.79 26.76
N LEU A 146 17.39 -25.71 27.03
CA LEU A 146 16.34 -25.15 26.14
C LEU A 146 16.50 -23.63 26.05
N ALA A 147 16.29 -23.08 24.87
CA ALA A 147 16.05 -21.67 24.66
C ALA A 147 14.74 -21.47 23.91
N THR A 148 13.89 -20.52 24.33
CA THR A 148 12.56 -20.32 23.74
C THR A 148 12.09 -18.87 23.91
N THR A 149 10.92 -18.54 23.39
CA THR A 149 10.31 -17.23 23.49
C THR A 149 9.68 -16.99 24.87
N THR A 150 9.46 -15.73 25.20
CA THR A 150 8.72 -15.31 26.40
C THR A 150 7.28 -15.83 26.38
N ASP A 151 6.64 -15.83 25.22
CA ASP A 151 5.26 -16.27 25.03
C ASP A 151 5.08 -17.75 25.41
N VAL A 152 6.02 -18.62 25.00
CA VAL A 152 6.03 -20.03 25.42
C VAL A 152 6.21 -20.18 26.94
N LEU A 153 7.04 -19.32 27.55
CA LEU A 153 7.25 -19.36 29.01
C LEU A 153 5.99 -18.87 29.74
N ASP A 154 5.33 -17.82 29.24
CA ASP A 154 4.10 -17.29 29.82
C ASP A 154 2.97 -18.29 29.73
N ALA A 155 2.75 -18.90 28.56
CA ALA A 155 1.75 -19.94 28.36
C ALA A 155 1.96 -21.15 29.30
N LEU A 156 3.21 -21.55 29.53
CA LEU A 156 3.53 -22.64 30.45
C LEU A 156 3.62 -22.22 31.93
N GLY A 157 3.38 -20.95 32.26
CA GLY A 157 3.53 -20.43 33.63
C GLY A 157 4.97 -20.50 34.19
N VAL A 158 5.97 -20.47 33.31
CA VAL A 158 7.39 -20.57 33.68
C VAL A 158 8.01 -19.18 33.85
N PRO A 159 8.69 -18.89 34.97
CA PRO A 159 9.27 -17.59 35.18
C PRO A 159 10.43 -17.29 34.20
N HIS A 160 10.54 -16.07 33.67
CA HIS A 160 11.58 -15.60 32.76
C HIS A 160 12.95 -15.50 33.48
N ARG A 161 13.47 -16.62 33.94
CA ARG A 161 14.73 -16.70 34.67
C ARG A 161 15.57 -17.88 34.21
N LEU A 162 16.82 -17.63 33.81
CA LEU A 162 17.76 -18.66 33.45
C LEU A 162 17.87 -19.72 34.55
N GLY A 163 17.85 -21.00 34.16
CA GLY A 163 17.85 -22.14 35.05
C GLY A 163 16.47 -22.61 35.51
N ALA A 164 15.37 -21.94 35.06
CA ALA A 164 14.00 -22.44 35.30
C ALA A 164 13.77 -23.77 34.58
N GLU A 165 12.92 -24.63 35.14
CA GLU A 165 12.50 -25.88 34.49
C GLU A 165 11.33 -25.62 33.56
N VAL A 166 11.46 -26.02 32.27
CA VAL A 166 10.42 -25.90 31.24
C VAL A 166 9.91 -27.31 30.91
N PRO A 167 8.65 -27.67 31.24
CA PRO A 167 8.08 -28.96 30.92
C PRO A 167 7.54 -28.95 29.49
N LEU A 168 8.02 -29.85 28.62
CA LEU A 168 7.49 -30.02 27.26
C LEU A 168 7.07 -31.48 27.05
N LYS A 169 5.94 -31.63 26.37
CA LYS A 169 5.42 -32.90 25.85
C LYS A 169 5.42 -32.83 24.35
N PHE A 170 5.93 -33.82 23.65
CA PHE A 170 5.95 -33.88 22.19
C PHE A 170 6.12 -35.31 21.70
N THR A 171 5.80 -35.57 20.44
CA THR A 171 6.02 -36.85 19.79
C THR A 171 7.09 -36.71 18.71
N ALA A 172 8.02 -37.65 18.68
CA ALA A 172 9.08 -37.71 17.66
C ALA A 172 9.27 -39.15 17.17
N ASN A 173 9.24 -39.36 15.86
CA ASN A 173 9.35 -40.69 15.23
C ASN A 173 8.35 -41.73 15.84
N GLY A 174 7.09 -41.32 16.08
CA GLY A 174 6.02 -42.17 16.65
C GLY A 174 6.20 -42.50 18.14
N ARG A 175 7.11 -41.81 18.85
CA ARG A 175 7.33 -41.98 20.28
C ARG A 175 7.06 -40.72 21.06
N ALA A 176 6.17 -40.82 22.07
CA ALA A 176 5.86 -39.67 22.94
C ALA A 176 6.95 -39.46 24.00
N TYR A 177 7.25 -38.20 24.25
CA TYR A 177 8.21 -37.70 25.24
C TYR A 177 7.50 -36.72 26.18
N SER A 178 7.92 -36.78 27.47
CA SER A 178 7.49 -35.81 28.48
C SER A 178 8.72 -35.45 29.28
N GLU A 179 9.33 -34.33 28.94
CA GLU A 179 10.67 -34.00 29.44
C GLU A 179 10.67 -32.65 30.17
N LYS A 180 11.63 -32.46 31.05
CA LYS A 180 11.88 -31.18 31.73
C LYS A 180 13.22 -30.62 31.29
N PHE A 181 13.20 -29.50 30.63
CA PHE A 181 14.40 -28.82 30.17
C PHE A 181 14.84 -27.73 31.14
N THR A 182 16.10 -27.35 31.07
CA THR A 182 16.65 -26.21 31.82
C THR A 182 16.78 -25.01 30.89
N LEU A 183 16.08 -23.92 31.20
CA LEU A 183 16.08 -22.69 30.41
C LEU A 183 17.48 -22.06 30.41
N CYS A 184 18.11 -21.95 29.24
CA CYS A 184 19.45 -21.36 29.06
C CYS A 184 19.41 -20.05 28.29
N GLY A 185 18.32 -19.70 27.65
CA GLY A 185 18.13 -18.45 26.92
C GLY A 185 16.67 -18.21 26.59
N PHE A 186 16.30 -16.94 26.42
CA PHE A 186 14.96 -16.56 25.96
C PHE A 186 15.00 -15.21 25.26
N TRP A 187 13.99 -14.97 24.41
CA TRP A 187 13.78 -13.73 23.67
C TRP A 187 12.28 -13.44 23.55
N GLU A 188 11.97 -12.18 23.29
CA GLU A 188 10.61 -11.73 22.98
C GLU A 188 10.32 -12.00 21.50
N LEU A 189 9.18 -12.65 21.20
CA LEU A 189 8.76 -12.93 19.84
C LEU A 189 8.31 -11.64 19.15
N ASP A 190 8.70 -11.50 17.90
CA ASP A 190 8.14 -10.43 17.04
C ASP A 190 6.70 -10.80 16.64
N SER A 191 5.77 -9.86 16.79
CA SER A 191 4.35 -10.08 16.48
C SER A 191 4.05 -10.42 15.01
N SER A 192 5.04 -10.25 14.12
CA SER A 192 4.94 -10.68 12.71
C SER A 192 5.39 -12.13 12.49
N ALA A 193 5.96 -12.80 13.49
CA ALA A 193 6.43 -14.18 13.33
C ALA A 193 5.25 -15.16 13.30
N ALA A 194 5.31 -16.14 12.40
CA ALA A 194 4.24 -17.13 12.22
C ALA A 194 4.25 -18.23 13.30
N ALA A 195 5.36 -18.44 13.99
CA ALA A 195 5.52 -19.50 14.97
C ALA A 195 6.49 -19.11 16.07
N ASN A 196 6.27 -19.66 17.26
CA ASN A 196 7.24 -19.66 18.33
C ASN A 196 8.29 -20.77 18.10
N GLU A 197 9.50 -20.55 18.58
CA GLU A 197 10.58 -21.51 18.44
C GLU A 197 11.08 -21.94 19.82
N ALA A 198 11.31 -23.25 19.97
CA ALA A 198 11.96 -23.84 21.12
C ALA A 198 13.20 -24.61 20.66
N PHE A 199 14.37 -24.17 21.05
CA PHE A 199 15.63 -24.78 20.64
C PHE A 199 16.20 -25.68 21.71
N VAL A 200 16.62 -26.88 21.29
CA VAL A 200 17.34 -27.85 22.13
C VAL A 200 18.79 -28.00 21.70
N SER A 201 19.59 -28.60 22.56
CA SER A 201 21.00 -28.90 22.24
C SER A 201 21.16 -29.92 21.11
N GLU A 202 22.27 -29.87 20.37
CA GLU A 202 22.57 -30.84 19.32
C GLU A 202 22.63 -32.26 19.87
N GLU A 203 23.20 -32.43 21.08
CA GLU A 203 23.32 -33.71 21.77
C GLU A 203 21.94 -34.33 22.01
N TYR A 204 20.99 -33.54 22.54
CA TYR A 204 19.62 -34.00 22.78
C TYR A 204 18.88 -34.29 21.48
N CYS A 205 18.97 -33.39 20.49
CA CYS A 205 18.37 -33.57 19.17
C CYS A 205 18.80 -34.88 18.52
N ARG A 206 20.12 -35.16 18.45
CA ARG A 206 20.63 -36.39 17.84
C ARG A 206 20.21 -37.66 18.55
N LYS A 207 19.89 -37.58 19.85
CA LYS A 207 19.39 -38.72 20.65
C LYS A 207 17.94 -39.02 20.34
N VAL A 208 17.07 -37.99 20.16
CA VAL A 208 15.63 -38.12 20.01
C VAL A 208 15.20 -38.14 18.54
N ALA A 209 15.84 -37.33 17.75
CA ALA A 209 15.59 -37.14 16.32
C ALA A 209 16.90 -37.33 15.52
N PRO A 210 17.38 -38.55 15.33
CA PRO A 210 18.55 -38.82 14.52
C PRO A 210 18.36 -38.26 13.11
N VAL A 211 19.42 -37.61 12.57
CA VAL A 211 19.36 -37.02 11.24
C VAL A 211 19.08 -38.07 10.17
N TRP A 212 18.33 -37.68 9.18
CA TRP A 212 18.00 -38.56 8.05
C TRP A 212 19.22 -38.78 7.16
N HIS A 213 19.31 -40.00 6.63
CA HIS A 213 20.29 -40.42 5.63
C HIS A 213 19.63 -40.79 4.32
N ASP A 214 20.35 -40.66 3.18
CA ASP A 214 19.77 -40.99 1.85
C ASP A 214 19.23 -42.42 1.79
N SER A 215 19.82 -43.35 2.60
CA SER A 215 19.36 -44.75 2.67
C SER A 215 17.99 -44.97 3.32
N GLU A 216 17.48 -44.00 4.11
CA GLU A 216 16.23 -44.11 4.87
C GLU A 216 15.18 -43.10 4.34
N LEU A 217 15.58 -42.27 3.38
CA LEU A 217 14.79 -41.09 2.96
C LEU A 217 13.38 -41.48 2.47
N GLU A 218 13.28 -42.48 1.58
CA GLU A 218 12.01 -42.92 1.00
C GLU A 218 11.06 -43.48 2.09
N GLU A 219 11.57 -44.29 3.02
CA GLU A 219 10.80 -44.82 4.14
C GLU A 219 10.32 -43.70 5.10
N LYS A 220 11.20 -42.71 5.34
CA LYS A 220 10.86 -41.57 6.21
C LYS A 220 9.81 -40.69 5.60
N LEU A 221 9.94 -40.34 4.32
CA LEU A 221 8.94 -39.55 3.59
C LEU A 221 7.58 -40.25 3.54
N GLU A 222 7.55 -41.55 3.29
CA GLU A 222 6.30 -42.34 3.29
C GLU A 222 5.60 -42.31 4.66
N LYS A 223 6.35 -42.46 5.76
CA LYS A 223 5.79 -42.39 7.11
C LYS A 223 5.33 -40.98 7.49
N ALA A 224 6.14 -39.99 7.18
CA ALA A 224 5.83 -38.61 7.47
C ALA A 224 4.60 -38.06 6.71
N ALA A 225 4.25 -38.66 5.59
CA ALA A 225 3.01 -38.35 4.87
C ALA A 225 1.72 -38.74 5.65
N TYR A 226 1.82 -39.69 6.59
CA TYR A 226 0.69 -40.14 7.43
C TYR A 226 0.75 -39.67 8.87
N ASP A 227 1.95 -39.35 9.39
CA ASP A 227 2.19 -38.95 10.77
C ASP A 227 3.32 -37.93 10.81
N SER A 228 2.96 -36.68 11.14
CA SER A 228 3.89 -35.54 11.17
C SER A 228 5.06 -35.73 12.15
N SER A 229 4.94 -36.56 13.17
CA SER A 229 6.02 -36.86 14.10
C SER A 229 7.25 -37.49 13.44
N TYR A 230 7.10 -38.09 12.25
CA TYR A 230 8.19 -38.67 11.48
C TYR A 230 9.03 -37.64 10.71
N TRP A 231 8.65 -36.36 10.67
CA TRP A 231 9.56 -35.29 10.17
C TRP A 231 10.77 -35.09 11.09
N ALA A 232 10.73 -35.65 12.29
CA ALA A 232 11.83 -35.57 13.23
C ALA A 232 13.14 -36.16 12.65
N GLY A 233 14.23 -35.37 12.71
CA GLY A 233 15.54 -35.69 12.14
C GLY A 233 15.77 -35.16 10.74
N SER A 234 14.79 -34.57 10.08
CA SER A 234 14.96 -33.90 8.79
C SER A 234 15.75 -32.60 8.91
N VAL A 235 16.56 -32.31 7.91
CA VAL A 235 17.42 -31.11 7.85
C VAL A 235 16.76 -30.04 6.97
N ASN A 236 16.59 -28.85 7.53
CA ASN A 236 16.02 -27.70 6.81
C ASN A 236 17.11 -26.62 6.65
N PRO A 237 17.83 -26.56 5.51
CA PRO A 237 18.78 -25.51 5.26
C PRO A 237 18.12 -24.23 4.77
N SER A 238 18.62 -23.10 5.27
CA SER A 238 18.42 -21.77 4.71
C SER A 238 19.70 -21.29 4.07
N LEU A 239 19.64 -20.61 2.93
CA LEU A 239 20.81 -20.27 2.14
C LEU A 239 20.75 -18.86 1.54
N TRP A 240 21.94 -18.31 1.30
CA TRP A 240 22.17 -17.04 0.63
C TRP A 240 22.88 -17.24 -0.69
N PHE A 241 22.37 -16.61 -1.75
CA PHE A 241 23.10 -16.41 -3.00
C PHE A 241 23.93 -15.12 -2.97
N ALA A 242 24.74 -14.90 -3.98
CA ALA A 242 25.52 -13.66 -4.10
C ALA A 242 24.61 -12.41 -4.34
N THR A 243 23.43 -12.59 -4.93
CA THR A 243 22.44 -11.54 -5.19
C THR A 243 21.04 -12.09 -4.99
N SER A 244 20.10 -11.22 -4.62
CA SER A 244 18.65 -11.54 -4.52
C SER A 244 17.92 -11.45 -5.86
N TRP A 245 18.62 -11.22 -6.99
CA TRP A 245 17.99 -11.12 -8.30
C TRP A 245 17.61 -12.50 -8.85
N ASN A 246 16.34 -12.68 -9.27
CA ASN A 246 15.82 -13.93 -9.81
C ASN A 246 16.12 -15.15 -8.92
N ILE A 247 15.70 -15.07 -7.65
CA ILE A 247 15.98 -16.12 -6.66
C ILE A 247 15.36 -17.45 -7.07
N GLU A 248 14.12 -17.42 -7.60
CA GLU A 248 13.44 -18.62 -8.11
C GLU A 248 14.32 -19.37 -9.12
N GLY A 249 14.75 -18.68 -10.18
CA GLY A 249 15.64 -19.30 -11.17
C GLY A 249 17.00 -19.74 -10.60
N GLN A 250 17.51 -19.09 -9.52
CA GLN A 250 18.72 -19.54 -8.85
C GLN A 250 18.47 -20.80 -8.03
N MET A 251 17.28 -20.96 -7.40
CA MET A 251 16.88 -22.17 -6.66
C MET A 251 16.65 -23.33 -7.61
N ASP A 252 15.94 -23.15 -8.71
CA ASP A 252 15.73 -24.15 -9.76
C ASP A 252 17.06 -24.67 -10.32
N ASP A 253 17.96 -23.75 -10.67
CA ASP A 253 19.30 -24.08 -11.16
C ASP A 253 20.11 -24.87 -10.11
N LEU A 254 20.01 -24.52 -8.81
CA LEU A 254 20.65 -25.19 -7.71
C LEU A 254 20.09 -26.61 -7.53
N LYS A 255 18.76 -26.76 -7.54
CA LYS A 255 18.06 -28.04 -7.48
C LYS A 255 18.50 -28.97 -8.61
N ALA A 256 18.55 -28.46 -9.84
CA ALA A 256 19.03 -29.22 -11.00
C ALA A 256 20.50 -29.64 -10.87
N ARG A 257 21.40 -28.75 -10.39
CA ARG A 257 22.82 -29.09 -10.20
C ARG A 257 23.05 -30.11 -9.08
N CYS A 258 22.21 -30.09 -8.04
CA CYS A 258 22.25 -31.08 -6.98
C CYS A 258 21.65 -32.44 -7.39
N GLY A 259 20.97 -32.49 -8.54
CA GLY A 259 20.31 -33.69 -9.02
C GLY A 259 19.04 -34.04 -8.24
N PHE A 260 18.38 -33.02 -7.67
CA PHE A 260 17.13 -33.19 -6.91
C PHE A 260 15.96 -33.27 -7.87
N GLY A 261 15.03 -34.20 -7.61
CA GLY A 261 13.77 -34.31 -8.32
C GLY A 261 12.66 -33.44 -7.72
N LYS A 262 11.42 -33.68 -8.17
CA LYS A 262 10.25 -32.94 -7.67
C LYS A 262 9.90 -33.24 -6.21
N GLU A 263 10.40 -34.36 -5.69
CA GLU A 263 10.20 -34.82 -4.32
C GLU A 263 10.87 -33.95 -3.26
N VAL A 264 11.82 -33.10 -3.67
CA VAL A 264 12.51 -32.19 -2.75
C VAL A 264 11.79 -30.87 -2.69
N ASN A 265 11.26 -30.52 -1.52
CA ASN A 265 10.59 -29.27 -1.25
C ASN A 265 11.59 -28.11 -1.17
N GLU A 266 11.41 -27.11 -2.02
CA GLU A 266 12.16 -25.88 -2.04
C GLU A 266 11.24 -24.72 -1.65
N GLY A 267 11.81 -23.75 -0.93
CA GLY A 267 11.16 -22.51 -0.58
C GLY A 267 11.99 -21.32 -1.03
N VAL A 268 11.34 -20.37 -1.66
CA VAL A 268 11.91 -19.06 -1.97
C VAL A 268 11.38 -18.06 -0.95
N ASN A 269 12.26 -17.24 -0.40
CA ASN A 269 11.82 -16.18 0.50
C ASN A 269 11.13 -15.08 -0.31
N TRP A 270 9.82 -15.08 -0.25
CA TRP A 270 8.96 -14.16 -1.00
C TRP A 270 9.06 -12.70 -0.52
N ALA A 271 9.71 -12.42 0.59
CA ALA A 271 10.13 -11.07 0.95
C ALA A 271 11.02 -10.39 -0.10
N TYR A 272 11.66 -11.17 -0.97
CA TYR A 272 12.49 -10.68 -2.07
C TYR A 272 11.79 -10.75 -3.44
N THR A 273 10.73 -11.55 -3.60
CA THR A 273 10.01 -11.74 -4.86
C THR A 273 8.74 -10.89 -4.95
N THR A 274 8.12 -10.56 -3.82
CA THR A 274 6.92 -9.68 -3.75
C THR A 274 7.16 -8.23 -4.20
N ALA A 275 8.40 -7.87 -4.57
CA ALA A 275 8.70 -6.59 -5.20
C ALA A 275 8.13 -6.44 -6.63
N GLU A 276 7.54 -7.46 -7.22
CA GLU A 276 6.79 -7.36 -8.47
C GLU A 276 5.43 -6.72 -8.20
N MET A 277 5.41 -5.39 -8.27
CA MET A 277 4.16 -4.62 -8.23
C MET A 277 3.27 -5.07 -9.38
N ASP A 278 2.02 -5.39 -9.09
CA ASP A 278 1.04 -5.61 -10.14
C ASP A 278 0.96 -4.39 -11.07
N PRO A 279 0.65 -4.59 -12.37
CA PRO A 279 0.66 -3.50 -13.35
C PRO A 279 -0.25 -2.32 -12.99
N VAL A 280 -1.33 -2.55 -12.24
CA VAL A 280 -2.28 -1.50 -11.85
C VAL A 280 -1.70 -0.66 -10.71
N SER A 281 -1.13 -1.28 -9.68
CA SER A 281 -0.43 -0.60 -8.58
C SER A 281 0.78 0.19 -9.10
N ALA A 282 1.54 -0.37 -10.04
CA ALA A 282 2.64 0.34 -10.71
C ALA A 282 2.14 1.57 -11.50
N LEU A 283 1.02 1.45 -12.22
CA LEU A 283 0.39 2.55 -12.95
C LEU A 283 -0.12 3.65 -12.00
N MET A 284 -0.72 3.27 -10.87
CA MET A 284 -1.17 4.20 -9.84
C MET A 284 0.00 4.96 -9.21
N MET A 285 1.08 4.27 -8.83
CA MET A 285 2.29 4.88 -8.30
C MET A 285 2.92 5.84 -9.31
N ALA A 286 3.03 5.44 -10.58
CA ALA A 286 3.50 6.30 -11.67
C ALA A 286 2.60 7.53 -11.87
N GLY A 287 1.29 7.38 -11.70
CA GLY A 287 0.32 8.46 -11.76
C GLY A 287 0.53 9.51 -10.65
N ILE A 288 0.67 9.07 -9.41
CA ILE A 288 0.96 9.94 -8.25
C ILE A 288 2.29 10.67 -8.45
N LEU A 289 3.34 9.94 -8.85
CA LEU A 289 4.65 10.53 -9.13
C LEU A 289 4.58 11.57 -10.25
N LEU A 290 3.85 11.30 -11.32
CA LEU A 290 3.61 12.25 -12.42
C LEU A 290 2.92 13.53 -11.94
N LEU A 291 1.91 13.42 -11.07
CA LEU A 291 1.21 14.56 -10.48
C LEU A 291 2.14 15.42 -9.63
N ILE A 292 3.01 14.80 -8.84
CA ILE A 292 4.03 15.50 -8.03
C ILE A 292 5.03 16.23 -8.93
N ILE A 293 5.53 15.55 -9.96
CA ILE A 293 6.44 16.15 -10.96
C ILE A 293 5.79 17.37 -11.63
N LEU A 294 4.55 17.19 -12.07
CA LEU A 294 3.80 18.25 -12.76
C LEU A 294 3.56 19.45 -11.84
N SER A 295 3.21 19.23 -10.59
CA SER A 295 3.01 20.26 -9.59
C SER A 295 4.30 21.03 -9.31
N GLY A 296 5.41 20.35 -9.05
CA GLY A 296 6.73 20.95 -8.85
C GLY A 296 7.22 21.70 -10.08
N TYR A 297 7.03 21.12 -11.27
CA TYR A 297 7.34 21.80 -12.54
C TYR A 297 6.55 23.10 -12.70
N LEU A 298 5.23 23.08 -12.46
CA LEU A 298 4.39 24.26 -12.67
C LEU A 298 4.76 25.41 -11.75
N ILE A 299 5.03 25.16 -10.46
CA ILE A 299 5.40 26.22 -9.52
C ILE A 299 6.78 26.81 -9.88
N ILE A 300 7.78 25.97 -10.10
CA ILE A 300 9.14 26.42 -10.44
C ILE A 300 9.15 27.13 -11.79
N TYR A 301 8.47 26.57 -12.79
CA TYR A 301 8.32 27.21 -14.09
C TYR A 301 7.68 28.60 -13.98
N ASN A 302 6.60 28.73 -13.20
CA ASN A 302 5.90 29.99 -13.04
C ASN A 302 6.79 31.05 -12.38
N VAL A 303 7.49 30.70 -11.30
CA VAL A 303 8.44 31.58 -10.59
C VAL A 303 9.55 32.07 -11.52
N PHE A 304 10.18 31.16 -12.26
CA PHE A 304 11.28 31.55 -13.19
C PHE A 304 10.76 32.26 -14.44
N TYR A 305 9.59 31.91 -14.96
CA TYR A 305 8.97 32.62 -16.09
C TYR A 305 8.72 34.09 -15.74
N ILE A 306 8.12 34.30 -14.57
CA ILE A 306 7.85 35.66 -14.07
C ILE A 306 9.16 36.42 -13.78
N SER A 307 10.14 35.75 -13.16
CA SER A 307 11.46 36.34 -12.89
C SER A 307 12.14 36.83 -14.18
N VAL A 308 12.13 35.97 -15.19
CA VAL A 308 12.77 36.31 -16.47
C VAL A 308 11.99 37.41 -17.22
N SER A 309 10.63 37.37 -17.18
CA SER A 309 9.79 38.40 -17.77
C SER A 309 10.03 39.77 -17.14
N SER A 310 10.15 39.82 -15.82
CA SER A 310 10.46 41.06 -15.09
C SER A 310 11.86 41.63 -15.44
N ASP A 311 12.85 40.78 -15.70
CA ASP A 311 14.24 41.16 -16.00
C ASP A 311 14.51 41.33 -17.51
N ILE A 312 13.50 41.28 -18.39
CA ILE A 312 13.68 41.33 -19.87
C ILE A 312 14.41 42.59 -20.29
N ARG A 313 14.07 43.75 -19.71
CA ARG A 313 14.79 45.01 -20.01
C ARG A 313 16.27 44.91 -19.66
N PHE A 314 16.59 44.37 -18.48
CA PHE A 314 17.97 44.13 -18.06
C PHE A 314 18.72 43.20 -19.01
N TYR A 315 18.08 42.13 -19.46
CA TYR A 315 18.65 41.21 -20.46
C TYR A 315 18.80 41.86 -21.84
N GLY A 316 17.87 42.74 -22.18
CA GLY A 316 17.97 43.59 -23.41
C GLY A 316 19.19 44.49 -23.37
N LEU A 317 19.41 45.24 -22.28
CA LEU A 317 20.57 46.07 -22.06
C LEU A 317 21.89 45.26 -22.10
N LEU A 318 21.91 44.05 -21.50
CA LEU A 318 23.07 43.15 -21.62
C LEU A 318 23.35 42.75 -23.07
N LYS A 319 22.33 42.58 -23.90
CA LYS A 319 22.49 42.29 -25.35
C LYS A 319 23.00 43.47 -26.14
N THR A 320 22.60 44.70 -25.77
CA THR A 320 23.15 45.90 -26.46
C THR A 320 24.65 46.07 -26.23
N ILE A 321 25.16 45.61 -25.07
CA ILE A 321 26.58 45.56 -24.71
C ILE A 321 27.30 44.33 -25.33
N GLY A 322 26.62 43.52 -26.14
CA GLY A 322 27.22 42.37 -26.87
C GLY A 322 27.05 41.00 -26.19
N THR A 323 26.21 40.84 -25.17
CA THR A 323 25.95 39.54 -24.54
C THR A 323 25.16 38.61 -25.48
N THR A 324 25.67 37.40 -25.71
CA THR A 324 25.02 36.41 -26.57
C THR A 324 23.85 35.72 -25.88
N GLY A 325 22.88 35.22 -26.67
CA GLY A 325 21.75 34.45 -26.14
C GLY A 325 22.17 33.18 -25.37
N ARG A 326 23.34 32.59 -25.69
CA ARG A 326 23.91 31.47 -24.92
C ARG A 326 24.39 31.90 -23.52
N GLN A 327 24.98 33.09 -23.41
CA GLN A 327 25.43 33.64 -22.13
C GLN A 327 24.23 33.99 -21.24
N LEU A 328 23.15 34.56 -21.80
CA LEU A 328 21.91 34.82 -21.05
C LEU A 328 21.27 33.54 -20.49
N LYS A 329 21.23 32.49 -21.31
CA LYS A 329 20.77 31.17 -20.79
C LYS A 329 21.63 30.69 -19.62
N LYS A 330 22.95 30.90 -19.66
CA LYS A 330 23.84 30.53 -18.54
C LYS A 330 23.59 31.38 -17.30
N ILE A 331 23.25 32.66 -17.43
CA ILE A 331 22.93 33.55 -16.30
C ILE A 331 21.70 33.02 -15.59
N VAL A 332 20.60 32.79 -16.30
CA VAL A 332 19.33 32.30 -15.71
C VAL A 332 19.51 30.92 -15.06
N ARG A 333 20.19 29.99 -15.75
CA ARG A 333 20.47 28.66 -15.17
C ARG A 333 21.33 28.75 -13.91
N ARG A 334 22.30 29.66 -13.87
CA ARG A 334 23.15 29.84 -12.69
C ARG A 334 22.40 30.46 -11.53
N GLN A 335 21.45 31.35 -11.78
CA GLN A 335 20.54 31.87 -10.77
C GLN A 335 19.69 30.73 -10.19
N ALA A 336 19.13 29.88 -11.05
CA ALA A 336 18.36 28.71 -10.63
C ALA A 336 19.20 27.75 -9.73
N LEU A 337 20.43 27.44 -10.17
CA LEU A 337 21.35 26.60 -9.39
C LEU A 337 21.70 27.21 -8.02
N LEU A 338 21.95 28.50 -7.95
CA LEU A 338 22.27 29.18 -6.69
C LEU A 338 21.09 29.15 -5.71
N LEU A 339 19.88 29.29 -6.22
CA LEU A 339 18.66 29.16 -5.39
C LEU A 339 18.40 27.70 -4.97
N SER A 340 18.76 26.73 -5.84
CA SER A 340 18.66 25.30 -5.53
C SER A 340 19.61 24.85 -4.42
N VAL A 341 20.82 25.46 -4.34
CA VAL A 341 21.80 25.17 -3.26
C VAL A 341 21.24 25.46 -1.87
N ILE A 342 20.28 26.39 -1.76
CA ILE A 342 19.58 26.69 -0.49
C ILE A 342 18.26 25.91 -0.39
N GLY A 343 17.48 25.90 -1.49
CA GLY A 343 16.14 25.33 -1.49
C GLY A 343 16.12 23.81 -1.36
N ILE A 344 17.03 23.10 -2.04
CA ILE A 344 17.06 21.64 -1.98
C ILE A 344 17.43 21.14 -0.59
N PRO A 345 18.54 21.55 0.06
CA PRO A 345 18.84 21.08 1.43
C PRO A 345 17.75 21.39 2.43
N LEU A 346 17.14 22.58 2.34
CA LEU A 346 16.01 22.95 3.19
C LEU A 346 14.82 21.99 2.98
N GLY A 347 14.52 21.67 1.71
CA GLY A 347 13.44 20.74 1.37
C GLY A 347 13.73 19.30 1.81
N LEU A 348 14.98 18.83 1.68
CA LEU A 348 15.39 17.50 2.15
C LEU A 348 15.19 17.36 3.67
N VAL A 349 15.66 18.35 4.45
CA VAL A 349 15.51 18.34 5.91
C VAL A 349 14.03 18.36 6.32
N LEU A 350 13.26 19.30 5.77
CA LEU A 350 11.83 19.40 6.07
C LEU A 350 11.04 18.17 5.58
N GLY A 351 11.43 17.57 4.46
CA GLY A 351 10.81 16.36 3.94
C GLY A 351 11.09 15.14 4.82
N TYR A 352 12.30 15.02 5.31
CA TYR A 352 12.66 13.98 6.29
C TYR A 352 11.90 14.15 7.61
N LEU A 353 11.84 15.37 8.15
CA LEU A 353 11.05 15.66 9.35
C LEU A 353 9.55 15.37 9.14
N ALA A 354 9.02 15.69 7.96
CA ALA A 354 7.63 15.35 7.65
C ALA A 354 7.42 13.82 7.59
N ALA A 355 8.37 13.08 7.03
CA ALA A 355 8.33 11.61 7.03
C ALA A 355 8.37 11.04 8.44
N MET A 356 9.23 11.57 9.33
CA MET A 356 9.30 11.15 10.74
C MET A 356 7.97 11.29 11.50
N VAL A 357 7.18 12.31 11.16
CA VAL A 357 5.87 12.53 11.79
C VAL A 357 4.77 11.65 11.19
N LEU A 358 4.84 11.38 9.89
CA LEU A 358 3.80 10.64 9.18
C LEU A 358 4.00 9.12 9.24
N LEU A 359 5.25 8.66 9.27
CA LEU A 359 5.57 7.24 9.20
C LEU A 359 5.00 6.41 10.36
N PRO A 360 5.08 6.83 11.65
CA PRO A 360 4.50 6.07 12.75
C PRO A 360 3.00 5.83 12.56
N VAL A 361 2.25 6.84 12.10
CA VAL A 361 0.81 6.70 11.83
C VAL A 361 0.52 5.70 10.71
N VAL A 362 1.42 5.61 9.72
CA VAL A 362 1.30 4.63 8.61
C VAL A 362 1.56 3.22 9.13
N MET A 363 2.56 3.05 9.97
CA MET A 363 2.97 1.75 10.50
C MET A 363 1.98 1.19 11.53
N GLU A 364 1.48 2.05 12.45
CA GLU A 364 0.43 1.69 13.41
C GLU A 364 -0.78 1.06 12.71
N VAL A 365 -1.18 1.64 11.57
CA VAL A 365 -2.33 1.16 10.81
C VAL A 365 -2.05 -0.09 10.00
N MET A 366 -0.80 -0.30 9.60
CA MET A 366 -0.41 -1.52 8.89
C MET A 366 -0.13 -2.70 9.84
N SER A 367 -0.40 -2.53 11.15
CA SER A 367 -0.09 -3.52 12.19
C SER A 367 1.36 -4.02 12.13
N MET A 368 2.28 -3.13 11.74
CA MET A 368 3.70 -3.45 11.65
C MET A 368 4.41 -3.03 12.94
N PRO A 369 4.96 -3.96 13.72
CA PRO A 369 5.38 -3.73 15.10
C PRO A 369 6.59 -2.81 15.24
N GLU A 370 7.50 -2.77 14.29
CA GLU A 370 8.71 -1.95 14.39
C GLU A 370 8.87 -0.99 13.21
N CYS A 371 8.82 0.30 13.52
CA CYS A 371 9.10 1.37 12.58
C CYS A 371 10.53 1.87 12.72
N GLU A 372 11.49 1.21 12.11
CA GLU A 372 12.79 1.85 11.88
C GLU A 372 12.71 2.79 10.68
N ILE A 373 12.92 4.09 10.95
CA ILE A 373 12.99 5.08 9.88
C ILE A 373 14.26 4.86 9.08
N HIS A 374 14.15 4.11 8.02
CA HIS A 374 15.26 3.87 7.10
C HIS A 374 15.39 5.06 6.14
N ALA A 375 16.33 5.95 6.40
CA ALA A 375 16.68 7.02 5.48
C ALA A 375 18.04 6.71 4.85
N SER A 376 18.04 5.97 3.76
CA SER A 376 19.27 5.68 3.05
C SER A 376 19.85 6.94 2.43
N PRO A 377 21.19 7.08 2.36
CA PRO A 377 21.83 8.18 1.61
C PRO A 377 21.36 8.25 0.15
N LEU A 378 20.88 7.13 -0.39
CA LEU A 378 20.40 7.01 -1.77
C LEU A 378 19.09 7.79 -1.97
N VAL A 379 18.16 7.77 -0.99
CA VAL A 379 16.92 8.57 -1.02
C VAL A 379 17.23 10.05 -1.03
N PHE A 380 18.14 10.52 -0.19
CA PHE A 380 18.54 11.94 -0.19
C PHE A 380 19.21 12.33 -1.50
N ALA A 381 20.13 11.53 -2.03
CA ALA A 381 20.77 11.76 -3.29
C ALA A 381 19.79 11.72 -4.48
N GLY A 382 18.91 10.74 -4.50
CA GLY A 382 17.84 10.59 -5.49
C GLY A 382 16.87 11.76 -5.47
N SER A 383 16.36 12.14 -4.29
CA SER A 383 15.47 13.29 -4.11
C SER A 383 16.12 14.61 -4.53
N ALA A 384 17.39 14.81 -4.16
CA ALA A 384 18.17 16.00 -4.57
C ALA A 384 18.36 16.04 -6.09
N LEU A 385 18.74 14.92 -6.71
CA LEU A 385 18.90 14.81 -8.16
C LEU A 385 17.57 15.07 -8.87
N PHE A 386 16.50 14.49 -8.40
CA PHE A 386 15.17 14.66 -8.97
C PHE A 386 14.68 16.11 -8.88
N ALA A 387 14.84 16.75 -7.70
CA ALA A 387 14.53 18.17 -7.51
C ALA A 387 15.38 19.05 -8.46
N LEU A 388 16.66 18.72 -8.61
CA LEU A 388 17.55 19.44 -9.52
C LEU A 388 17.13 19.30 -10.98
N ILE A 389 16.74 18.09 -11.42
CA ILE A 389 16.21 17.85 -12.78
C ILE A 389 14.92 18.65 -12.99
N THR A 390 14.01 18.65 -12.00
CA THR A 390 12.75 19.41 -12.06
C THR A 390 13.02 20.90 -12.20
N VAL A 391 13.96 21.47 -11.44
CA VAL A 391 14.39 22.87 -11.59
C VAL A 391 14.98 23.12 -12.97
N TRP A 392 15.85 22.22 -13.46
CA TRP A 392 16.51 22.38 -14.76
C TRP A 392 15.50 22.34 -15.92
N VAL A 393 14.56 21.41 -15.90
CA VAL A 393 13.49 21.29 -16.91
C VAL A 393 12.57 22.52 -16.87
N SER A 394 12.17 22.96 -15.67
CA SER A 394 11.30 24.14 -15.49
C SER A 394 11.93 25.43 -16.03
N CYS A 395 13.27 25.55 -15.98
CA CYS A 395 13.99 26.70 -16.48
C CYS A 395 14.20 26.73 -18.01
N ILE A 396 13.95 25.64 -18.75
CA ILE A 396 14.21 25.54 -20.20
C ILE A 396 13.46 26.62 -21.00
N ARG A 397 12.13 26.73 -20.75
CA ARG A 397 11.29 27.73 -21.45
C ARG A 397 11.62 29.17 -21.08
N PRO A 398 11.75 29.55 -19.78
CA PRO A 398 12.23 30.89 -19.38
C PRO A 398 13.58 31.26 -19.98
N CYS A 399 14.55 30.33 -19.98
CA CYS A 399 15.86 30.55 -20.63
C CYS A 399 15.75 30.82 -22.13
N ARG A 400 14.84 30.13 -22.84
CA ARG A 400 14.61 30.36 -24.27
C ARG A 400 13.99 31.75 -24.49
N LEU A 401 13.07 32.18 -23.63
CA LEU A 401 12.46 33.51 -23.68
C LEU A 401 13.55 34.60 -23.57
N ALA A 402 14.37 34.59 -22.51
CA ALA A 402 15.44 35.52 -22.30
C ALA A 402 16.43 35.60 -23.51
N SER A 403 16.67 34.45 -24.18
CA SER A 403 17.64 34.37 -25.27
C SER A 403 17.13 34.84 -26.62
N LYS A 404 15.81 34.79 -26.88
CA LYS A 404 15.22 35.07 -28.20
C LYS A 404 14.83 36.52 -28.40
N ILE A 405 14.57 37.30 -27.35
CA ILE A 405 14.07 38.68 -27.46
C ILE A 405 15.15 39.59 -28.05
N PRO A 406 14.87 40.35 -29.15
CA PRO A 406 15.79 41.34 -29.74
C PRO A 406 16.04 42.52 -28.79
N PRO A 407 17.22 43.15 -28.82
CA PRO A 407 17.56 44.28 -27.92
C PRO A 407 16.57 45.43 -27.98
N VAL A 408 16.15 45.82 -29.19
CA VAL A 408 15.20 46.93 -29.40
C VAL A 408 13.83 46.63 -28.84
N GLU A 409 13.36 45.39 -28.95
CA GLU A 409 12.08 44.97 -28.39
C GLU A 409 12.16 44.86 -26.87
N ALA A 410 13.29 44.40 -26.29
CA ALA A 410 13.48 44.29 -24.87
C ALA A 410 13.38 45.66 -24.16
N VAL A 411 13.86 46.74 -24.77
CA VAL A 411 13.71 48.09 -24.22
C VAL A 411 12.26 48.58 -24.27
N ARG A 412 11.51 48.17 -25.31
CA ARG A 412 10.10 48.54 -25.53
C ARG A 412 9.12 47.52 -24.93
N PHE A 413 9.60 46.46 -24.30
CA PHE A 413 8.80 45.35 -23.80
C PHE A 413 7.81 45.83 -22.74
N ALA A 414 6.52 45.78 -23.10
CA ALA A 414 5.41 45.84 -22.16
C ALA A 414 4.82 44.42 -22.04
N GLU A 415 4.69 43.94 -20.83
CA GLU A 415 4.19 42.58 -20.57
C GLU A 415 2.81 42.38 -21.21
N GLY A 416 2.70 41.46 -22.18
CA GLY A 416 1.43 41.11 -22.84
C GLY A 416 1.37 41.21 -24.36
N GLU A 417 2.43 41.69 -25.04
CA GLU A 417 2.44 41.78 -26.53
C GLU A 417 3.51 40.86 -27.13
N SER A 418 3.10 39.77 -27.78
CA SER A 418 3.93 38.98 -28.67
C SER A 418 3.74 39.40 -30.13
N HIS A 419 4.84 39.50 -30.92
CA HIS A 419 4.84 39.99 -32.31
C HIS A 419 3.89 39.25 -33.26
N GLU A 420 3.69 37.96 -33.08
CA GLU A 420 2.77 37.16 -33.92
C GLU A 420 1.29 37.51 -33.73
N GLU A 421 0.92 38.03 -32.56
CA GLU A 421 -0.45 38.48 -32.26
C GLU A 421 -0.72 39.91 -32.72
N ARG A 422 0.31 40.74 -32.77
CA ARG A 422 0.20 42.17 -33.20
C ARG A 422 -0.25 42.28 -34.63
N ASP A 423 0.29 41.49 -35.56
CA ASP A 423 -0.08 41.54 -36.99
C ASP A 423 -1.47 40.90 -37.26
N ARG A 424 -1.87 39.91 -36.49
CA ARG A 424 -3.21 39.31 -36.62
C ARG A 424 -4.28 40.15 -35.94
N HIS A 425 -4.00 40.80 -34.80
CA HIS A 425 -4.96 41.62 -34.05
C HIS A 425 -5.07 43.04 -34.65
N SER A 426 -4.01 43.62 -35.18
CA SER A 426 -4.05 44.93 -35.84
C SER A 426 -5.07 44.95 -37.01
N ARG A 427 -5.04 43.94 -37.89
CA ARG A 427 -5.98 43.83 -39.01
C ARG A 427 -7.44 43.50 -38.65
N LYS A 428 -7.64 42.73 -37.55
CA LYS A 428 -9.00 42.40 -37.07
C LYS A 428 -9.58 43.47 -36.13
N SER A 429 -8.74 44.17 -35.36
CA SER A 429 -9.18 45.16 -34.37
C SER A 429 -9.59 46.49 -35.02
N GLN A 430 -8.93 46.93 -36.11
CA GLN A 430 -9.35 48.15 -36.83
C GLN A 430 -10.71 48.02 -37.46
N LYS A 431 -11.15 46.81 -37.82
CA LYS A 431 -12.53 46.57 -38.36
C LYS A 431 -13.62 46.44 -37.25
N LYS A 432 -13.25 46.06 -36.02
CA LYS A 432 -14.20 45.95 -34.88
C LYS A 432 -14.30 47.18 -33.99
N LEU A 433 -13.30 48.08 -34.04
CA LEU A 433 -13.31 49.32 -33.23
C LEU A 433 -14.26 50.37 -33.80
N ARG A 434 -14.75 50.23 -35.04
CA ARG A 434 -15.67 51.16 -35.67
C ARG A 434 -17.15 50.88 -35.30
N GLU A 435 -17.48 49.74 -34.62
CA GLU A 435 -18.91 49.36 -34.42
C GLU A 435 -19.34 49.24 -32.93
N LYS A 436 -18.48 49.53 -31.94
CA LYS A 436 -18.88 49.42 -30.51
C LYS A 436 -18.40 50.58 -29.66
N SER A 437 -18.93 51.75 -29.89
CA SER A 437 -18.80 52.90 -28.98
C SER A 437 -20.02 53.04 -28.08
N SER A 438 -20.27 52.12 -27.12
CA SER A 438 -21.27 52.33 -26.05
C SER A 438 -21.22 51.19 -24.99
N HIS A 439 -20.07 50.75 -24.55
CA HIS A 439 -20.07 49.92 -23.34
C HIS A 439 -19.39 50.67 -22.20
N ARG A 440 -20.10 50.88 -21.10
CA ARG A 440 -19.57 51.39 -19.83
C ARG A 440 -18.39 50.49 -19.44
N VAL A 441 -17.16 51.07 -19.43
CA VAL A 441 -15.96 50.35 -18.98
C VAL A 441 -16.11 50.14 -17.48
N SER A 442 -16.40 48.88 -17.07
CA SER A 442 -16.48 48.49 -15.69
C SER A 442 -15.11 47.89 -15.21
N ALA A 443 -14.84 47.98 -13.90
CA ALA A 443 -13.64 47.36 -13.30
C ALA A 443 -13.55 45.85 -13.61
N ILE A 444 -14.72 45.17 -13.70
CA ILE A 444 -14.78 43.72 -13.99
C ILE A 444 -14.46 43.43 -15.48
N SER A 445 -14.92 44.26 -16.42
CA SER A 445 -14.60 44.06 -17.84
C SER A 445 -13.10 44.30 -18.10
N MET A 446 -12.49 45.23 -17.38
CA MET A 446 -11.03 45.44 -17.40
C MET A 446 -10.29 44.26 -16.80
N ALA A 447 -10.75 43.71 -15.66
CA ALA A 447 -10.18 42.51 -15.03
C ALA A 447 -10.22 41.28 -15.99
N TRP A 448 -11.34 41.06 -16.65
CA TRP A 448 -11.50 40.01 -17.67
C TRP A 448 -10.53 40.18 -18.85
N GLY A 449 -10.44 41.40 -19.40
CA GLY A 449 -9.49 41.71 -20.47
C GLY A 449 -8.03 41.47 -20.08
N ASN A 450 -7.68 41.77 -18.83
CA ASN A 450 -6.35 41.56 -18.28
C ASN A 450 -5.92 40.09 -18.17
N LEU A 451 -6.83 39.21 -17.77
CA LEU A 451 -6.62 37.78 -17.72
C LEU A 451 -6.21 37.18 -19.07
N TRP A 452 -6.84 37.61 -20.15
CA TRP A 452 -6.57 37.13 -21.51
C TRP A 452 -5.37 37.80 -22.18
N ARG A 453 -4.82 38.83 -21.58
CA ARG A 453 -3.54 39.39 -22.03
C ARG A 453 -2.33 38.47 -21.76
N THR A 454 -2.41 37.65 -20.71
CA THR A 454 -1.35 36.68 -20.33
C THR A 454 -1.92 35.26 -20.14
N PRO A 455 -2.44 34.62 -21.20
CA PRO A 455 -3.19 33.37 -21.07
C PRO A 455 -2.35 32.23 -20.50
N LYS A 456 -1.06 32.13 -20.86
CA LYS A 456 -0.15 31.09 -20.35
C LYS A 456 0.05 31.16 -18.84
N LYS A 457 0.07 32.36 -18.26
CA LYS A 457 0.20 32.59 -16.82
C LYS A 457 -1.11 32.25 -16.11
N THR A 458 -2.25 32.68 -16.63
CA THR A 458 -3.56 32.37 -16.11
C THR A 458 -3.78 30.85 -16.06
N VAL A 459 -3.48 30.14 -17.15
CA VAL A 459 -3.58 28.68 -17.23
C VAL A 459 -2.66 28.00 -16.21
N ALA A 460 -1.42 28.43 -16.04
CA ALA A 460 -0.50 27.85 -15.07
C ALA A 460 -0.98 28.00 -13.62
N VAL A 461 -1.54 29.17 -13.26
CA VAL A 461 -2.12 29.40 -11.93
C VAL A 461 -3.36 28.55 -11.72
N VAL A 462 -4.29 28.56 -12.69
CA VAL A 462 -5.53 27.76 -12.62
C VAL A 462 -5.22 26.27 -12.49
N LEU A 463 -4.34 25.73 -13.33
CA LEU A 463 -3.96 24.31 -13.25
C LEU A 463 -3.28 23.94 -11.93
N SER A 464 -2.39 24.80 -11.41
CA SER A 464 -1.73 24.51 -10.13
C SER A 464 -2.68 24.47 -8.94
N VAL A 465 -3.65 25.40 -8.87
CA VAL A 465 -4.67 25.40 -7.81
C VAL A 465 -5.65 24.25 -8.03
N SER A 466 -6.03 23.98 -9.27
CA SER A 466 -6.96 22.90 -9.62
C SER A 466 -6.37 21.53 -9.23
N LEU A 467 -5.08 21.30 -9.48
CA LEU A 467 -4.41 20.04 -9.15
C LEU A 467 -4.49 19.74 -7.65
N SER A 468 -4.25 20.75 -6.80
CA SER A 468 -4.38 20.62 -5.36
C SER A 468 -5.81 20.25 -4.93
N LEU A 469 -6.82 20.88 -5.55
CA LEU A 469 -8.23 20.63 -5.24
C LEU A 469 -8.68 19.24 -5.73
N ILE A 470 -8.19 18.80 -6.88
CA ILE A 470 -8.48 17.47 -7.42
C ILE A 470 -7.89 16.40 -6.50
N MET A 471 -6.64 16.54 -6.06
CA MET A 471 -6.02 15.59 -5.16
C MET A 471 -6.76 15.49 -3.83
N LEU A 472 -7.09 16.62 -3.20
CA LEU A 472 -7.86 16.61 -1.96
C LEU A 472 -9.23 15.93 -2.15
N ASN A 473 -9.93 16.27 -3.23
CA ASN A 473 -11.24 15.66 -3.52
C ASN A 473 -11.13 14.16 -3.80
N SER A 474 -10.09 13.73 -4.53
CA SER A 474 -9.83 12.31 -4.78
C SER A 474 -9.56 11.57 -3.47
N THR A 475 -8.73 12.11 -2.58
CA THR A 475 -8.46 11.54 -1.25
C THR A 475 -9.75 11.36 -0.44
N VAL A 476 -10.55 12.43 -0.32
CA VAL A 476 -11.80 12.35 0.46
C VAL A 476 -12.83 11.42 -0.21
N THR A 477 -12.86 11.37 -1.55
CA THR A 477 -13.74 10.47 -2.29
C THR A 477 -13.34 9.02 -2.09
N VAL A 478 -12.04 8.70 -2.06
CA VAL A 478 -11.52 7.36 -1.74
C VAL A 478 -11.92 6.98 -0.32
N VAL A 479 -11.59 7.80 0.68
CA VAL A 479 -11.93 7.53 2.10
C VAL A 479 -13.44 7.34 2.32
N LYS A 480 -14.27 8.12 1.63
CA LYS A 480 -15.75 7.99 1.69
C LYS A 480 -16.29 6.83 0.85
N GLY A 481 -15.49 6.31 -0.05
CA GLY A 481 -15.82 5.15 -0.86
C GLY A 481 -15.63 3.83 -0.15
N PHE A 482 -14.90 3.80 0.97
CA PHE A 482 -14.79 2.64 1.83
C PHE A 482 -16.16 2.33 2.45
N ASP A 483 -16.76 1.22 2.04
CA ASP A 483 -18.09 0.78 2.43
C ASP A 483 -17.97 -0.27 3.54
N MET A 484 -18.16 0.19 4.77
CA MET A 484 -18.07 -0.67 5.96
C MET A 484 -19.11 -1.79 5.92
N ASP A 485 -20.33 -1.50 5.42
CA ASP A 485 -21.39 -2.52 5.39
C ASP A 485 -21.03 -3.66 4.44
N LYS A 486 -20.36 -3.35 3.32
CA LYS A 486 -19.83 -4.39 2.42
C LYS A 486 -18.69 -5.19 3.05
N TYR A 487 -17.75 -4.49 3.69
CA TYR A 487 -16.63 -5.14 4.36
C TYR A 487 -17.11 -6.07 5.48
N ILE A 488 -17.94 -5.54 6.38
CA ILE A 488 -18.49 -6.32 7.50
C ILE A 488 -19.31 -7.50 6.99
N ARG A 489 -20.14 -7.35 5.96
CA ARG A 489 -20.99 -8.43 5.46
C ARG A 489 -20.22 -9.67 5.06
N ASN A 490 -19.00 -9.55 4.55
CA ASN A 490 -18.15 -10.69 4.17
C ASN A 490 -17.44 -11.33 5.37
N TYR A 491 -16.99 -10.52 6.32
CA TYR A 491 -16.20 -11.00 7.46
C TYR A 491 -17.00 -11.16 8.74
N VAL A 492 -18.12 -10.44 8.88
CA VAL A 492 -18.91 -10.36 10.11
C VAL A 492 -20.36 -10.71 9.81
N VAL A 493 -20.71 -11.98 9.86
CA VAL A 493 -22.10 -12.43 9.73
C VAL A 493 -22.82 -12.46 11.07
N SER A 494 -22.08 -12.34 12.20
CA SER A 494 -22.61 -12.37 13.57
C SER A 494 -21.80 -11.44 14.47
N ASP A 495 -22.32 -11.11 15.66
CA ASP A 495 -21.61 -10.23 16.59
C ASP A 495 -20.38 -10.93 17.19
N PHE A 496 -20.46 -12.22 17.46
CA PHE A 496 -19.37 -13.02 17.99
C PHE A 496 -19.21 -14.34 17.24
N PHE A 497 -17.96 -14.75 17.10
CA PHE A 497 -17.54 -16.05 16.57
C PHE A 497 -16.56 -16.65 17.56
N VAL A 498 -16.83 -17.85 18.02
CA VAL A 498 -15.92 -18.60 18.87
C VAL A 498 -15.52 -19.87 18.12
N SER A 499 -14.28 -20.26 18.20
CA SER A 499 -13.74 -21.49 17.62
C SER A 499 -12.59 -22.03 18.46
N ASP A 500 -12.13 -23.23 18.15
CA ASP A 500 -10.83 -23.68 18.63
C ASP A 500 -9.74 -22.72 18.15
N ALA A 501 -8.79 -22.38 19.01
CA ALA A 501 -7.71 -21.43 18.71
C ALA A 501 -6.90 -21.82 17.47
N SER A 502 -6.72 -23.14 17.24
CA SER A 502 -6.05 -23.65 16.04
C SER A 502 -6.77 -23.32 14.74
N VAL A 503 -8.11 -23.20 14.78
CA VAL A 503 -8.94 -22.82 13.62
C VAL A 503 -8.89 -21.32 13.36
N MET A 504 -8.71 -20.52 14.41
CA MET A 504 -8.56 -19.06 14.30
C MET A 504 -7.16 -18.65 13.84
N ASN A 505 -6.18 -19.55 13.90
CA ASN A 505 -4.82 -19.29 13.46
C ASN A 505 -4.73 -19.36 11.92
N GLU A 506 -4.59 -18.20 11.28
CA GLU A 506 -4.48 -18.05 9.82
C GLU A 506 -3.24 -18.75 9.22
N TYR A 507 -2.24 -19.10 10.04
CA TYR A 507 -1.00 -19.73 9.60
C TYR A 507 -1.01 -21.25 9.70
N SER A 508 -2.07 -21.85 10.29
CA SER A 508 -2.22 -23.30 10.34
C SER A 508 -2.66 -23.82 8.98
N SER A 509 -1.89 -24.71 8.39
CA SER A 509 -2.20 -25.31 7.07
C SER A 509 -3.26 -26.42 7.17
N SER A 510 -3.48 -26.96 8.34
CA SER A 510 -4.51 -27.97 8.63
C SER A 510 -4.79 -27.91 10.14
N PRO A 511 -5.89 -27.29 10.55
CA PRO A 511 -6.22 -27.17 11.97
C PRO A 511 -6.53 -28.55 12.55
N ASP A 512 -5.75 -28.97 13.52
CA ASP A 512 -6.06 -30.14 14.36
C ASP A 512 -6.90 -29.68 15.55
N TYR A 513 -8.21 -29.64 15.36
CA TYR A 513 -9.15 -29.14 16.36
C TYR A 513 -10.03 -30.25 16.94
N GLU A 514 -10.29 -30.19 18.25
CA GLU A 514 -11.27 -31.05 18.92
C GLU A 514 -12.71 -30.55 18.76
N GLY A 515 -12.84 -29.26 18.38
CA GLY A 515 -14.12 -28.56 18.23
C GLY A 515 -14.70 -28.10 19.58
N ILE A 516 -15.64 -27.17 19.48
CA ILE A 516 -16.34 -26.63 20.65
C ILE A 516 -17.28 -27.67 21.22
N SER A 517 -17.14 -27.98 22.52
CA SER A 517 -18.02 -28.91 23.21
C SER A 517 -19.46 -28.37 23.37
N GLU A 518 -20.44 -29.24 23.56
CA GLU A 518 -21.81 -28.79 23.84
C GLU A 518 -21.92 -27.97 25.14
N ALA A 519 -21.04 -28.24 26.13
CA ALA A 519 -21.01 -27.48 27.39
C ALA A 519 -20.51 -26.03 27.15
N ASP A 520 -19.45 -25.85 26.34
CA ASP A 520 -18.96 -24.52 25.98
C ASP A 520 -20.01 -23.80 25.13
N ALA A 521 -20.61 -24.49 24.14
CA ALA A 521 -21.64 -23.92 23.29
C ALA A 521 -22.88 -23.47 24.09
N ASP A 522 -23.28 -24.24 25.12
CA ASP A 522 -24.38 -23.86 26.00
C ASP A 522 -24.04 -22.66 26.88
N ALA A 523 -22.78 -22.50 27.33
CA ALA A 523 -22.35 -21.32 28.10
C ALA A 523 -22.56 -20.02 27.28
N PHE A 524 -22.23 -20.03 25.99
CA PHE A 524 -22.48 -18.88 25.12
C PHE A 524 -23.95 -18.71 24.75
N ARG A 525 -24.71 -19.79 24.61
CA ARG A 525 -26.15 -19.76 24.32
C ARG A 525 -26.98 -19.18 25.48
N GLU A 526 -26.60 -19.49 26.73
CA GLU A 526 -27.32 -19.06 27.92
C GLU A 526 -26.94 -17.67 28.39
N LEU A 527 -25.99 -17.02 27.73
CA LEU A 527 -25.58 -15.65 28.04
C LEU A 527 -26.77 -14.70 27.91
N GLU A 528 -26.95 -13.83 28.92
CA GLU A 528 -28.07 -12.90 28.94
C GLU A 528 -27.95 -11.84 27.84
N GLY A 529 -28.94 -11.76 26.97
CA GLY A 529 -28.96 -10.82 25.81
C GLY A 529 -28.71 -11.48 24.48
N VAL A 530 -28.42 -12.77 24.40
CA VAL A 530 -28.28 -13.49 23.13
C VAL A 530 -29.61 -13.51 22.39
N THR A 531 -29.62 -12.99 21.17
CA THR A 531 -30.79 -12.88 20.29
C THR A 531 -30.80 -13.91 19.18
N GLY A 532 -29.63 -14.42 18.79
CA GLY A 532 -29.46 -15.46 17.80
C GLY A 532 -28.26 -16.34 18.13
N PHE A 533 -28.34 -17.64 17.88
CA PHE A 533 -27.27 -18.60 18.16
C PHE A 533 -27.27 -19.72 17.14
N GLY A 534 -26.10 -20.14 16.69
CA GLY A 534 -25.93 -21.25 15.76
C GLY A 534 -24.54 -21.87 15.80
N ARG A 535 -24.51 -23.18 15.58
CA ARG A 535 -23.27 -23.95 15.45
C ARG A 535 -23.02 -24.30 13.98
N VAL A 536 -21.76 -24.40 13.64
CA VAL A 536 -21.28 -24.91 12.37
C VAL A 536 -20.35 -26.09 12.66
N PHE A 537 -20.58 -27.19 11.99
CA PHE A 537 -19.77 -28.40 12.04
C PHE A 537 -19.12 -28.59 10.67
N MET A 538 -17.94 -29.21 10.61
CA MET A 538 -17.26 -29.51 9.36
C MET A 538 -16.53 -30.84 9.42
N GLN A 539 -16.53 -31.56 8.30
CA GLN A 539 -15.70 -32.74 8.06
C GLN A 539 -15.04 -32.63 6.70
N GLU A 540 -13.75 -32.75 6.69
CA GLU A 540 -12.98 -32.87 5.45
C GLU A 540 -13.14 -34.28 4.87
N THR A 541 -13.41 -34.37 3.59
CA THR A 541 -13.62 -35.63 2.88
C THR A 541 -13.03 -35.55 1.47
N GLN A 542 -13.10 -36.69 0.78
CA GLN A 542 -12.78 -36.77 -0.64
C GLN A 542 -13.97 -37.29 -1.41
N LYS A 543 -14.44 -36.49 -2.35
CA LYS A 543 -15.56 -36.91 -3.21
C LYS A 543 -15.06 -37.72 -4.39
N LYS A 544 -15.60 -38.94 -4.58
CA LYS A 544 -15.32 -39.77 -5.73
C LYS A 544 -16.06 -39.23 -6.96
N LEU A 545 -15.35 -39.06 -8.06
CA LEU A 545 -15.89 -38.55 -9.32
C LEU A 545 -16.16 -39.71 -10.34
N GLU A 546 -17.40 -39.80 -10.84
CA GLU A 546 -17.79 -40.85 -11.77
C GLU A 546 -18.58 -40.28 -12.97
N GLY A 547 -18.47 -40.96 -14.13
CA GLY A 547 -19.28 -40.67 -15.31
C GLY A 547 -19.23 -39.25 -15.84
N ASN A 548 -20.38 -38.60 -15.99
CA ASN A 548 -20.50 -37.25 -16.50
C ASN A 548 -19.93 -36.19 -15.53
N GLU A 549 -20.02 -36.46 -14.22
CA GLU A 549 -19.46 -35.57 -13.20
C GLU A 549 -17.95 -35.43 -13.33
N LEU A 550 -17.22 -36.56 -13.53
CA LEU A 550 -15.79 -36.53 -13.78
C LEU A 550 -15.43 -35.71 -15.04
N ALA A 551 -16.19 -35.83 -16.11
CA ALA A 551 -15.96 -35.06 -17.32
C ALA A 551 -16.17 -33.57 -17.12
N LYS A 552 -17.20 -33.20 -16.34
CA LYS A 552 -17.51 -31.81 -15.96
C LYS A 552 -16.39 -31.21 -15.11
N MET A 553 -15.94 -31.88 -14.04
CA MET A 553 -14.90 -31.42 -13.16
C MET A 553 -13.55 -31.26 -13.88
N LYS A 554 -13.21 -32.18 -14.76
CA LYS A 554 -12.01 -32.03 -15.63
C LYS A 554 -12.06 -30.79 -16.50
N LYS A 555 -13.26 -30.49 -17.05
CA LYS A 555 -13.43 -29.27 -17.87
C LYS A 555 -13.24 -28.00 -17.03
N ILE A 556 -13.91 -27.92 -15.87
CA ILE A 556 -13.80 -26.79 -14.95
C ILE A 556 -12.34 -26.60 -14.50
N PHE A 557 -11.66 -27.70 -14.15
CA PHE A 557 -10.24 -27.66 -13.79
C PHE A 557 -9.38 -27.01 -14.87
N TYR A 558 -9.56 -27.42 -16.15
CA TYR A 558 -8.81 -26.83 -17.27
C TYR A 558 -9.11 -25.34 -17.48
N GLU A 559 -10.35 -24.92 -17.28
CA GLU A 559 -10.77 -23.52 -17.43
C GLU A 559 -10.25 -22.64 -16.29
N CYS A 560 -10.12 -23.19 -15.09
CA CYS A 560 -9.79 -22.45 -13.86
C CYS A 560 -8.34 -22.65 -13.39
N SER A 561 -7.60 -23.63 -13.90
CA SER A 561 -6.23 -23.94 -13.42
C SER A 561 -5.23 -22.79 -13.53
N SER A 562 -5.46 -21.85 -14.45
CA SER A 562 -4.64 -20.64 -14.59
C SER A 562 -4.86 -19.60 -13.48
N LEU A 563 -5.88 -19.77 -12.64
CA LEU A 563 -6.16 -18.89 -11.49
C LEU A 563 -5.31 -19.25 -10.28
N PHE A 564 -4.76 -20.47 -10.23
CA PHE A 564 -3.91 -20.92 -9.14
C PHE A 564 -2.46 -20.49 -9.37
N GLN A 565 -1.86 -19.86 -8.39
CA GLN A 565 -0.49 -19.33 -8.48
C GLN A 565 0.59 -20.39 -8.21
N ASN A 566 0.22 -21.52 -7.57
CA ASN A 566 1.16 -22.58 -7.18
C ASN A 566 1.10 -23.76 -8.14
N GLU A 567 2.12 -23.95 -8.99
CA GLU A 567 2.21 -25.02 -9.96
C GLU A 567 2.24 -26.43 -9.32
N ALA A 568 2.85 -26.57 -8.14
CA ALA A 568 2.91 -27.85 -7.44
C ALA A 568 1.52 -28.27 -6.97
N MET A 569 0.75 -27.36 -6.41
CA MET A 569 -0.63 -27.55 -5.99
C MET A 569 -1.54 -27.90 -7.19
N VAL A 570 -1.35 -27.23 -8.33
CA VAL A 570 -2.09 -27.51 -9.57
C VAL A 570 -1.81 -28.93 -10.05
N GLU A 571 -0.57 -29.41 -10.00
CA GLU A 571 -0.21 -30.76 -10.43
C GLU A 571 -0.73 -31.83 -9.47
N GLU A 572 -0.73 -31.56 -8.16
CA GLU A 572 -1.34 -32.42 -7.14
C GLU A 572 -2.85 -32.56 -7.36
N LEU A 573 -3.57 -31.45 -7.45
CA LEU A 573 -5.00 -31.43 -7.75
C LEU A 573 -5.32 -32.10 -9.08
N ARG A 574 -4.45 -31.91 -10.07
CA ARG A 574 -4.57 -32.58 -11.36
C ARG A 574 -4.45 -34.09 -11.21
N SER A 575 -3.44 -34.58 -10.48
CA SER A 575 -3.28 -36.01 -10.23
C SER A 575 -4.50 -36.57 -9.51
N LEU A 576 -4.99 -35.89 -8.48
CA LEU A 576 -6.18 -36.28 -7.71
C LEU A 576 -7.41 -36.41 -8.63
N VAL A 577 -7.71 -35.39 -9.44
CA VAL A 577 -8.91 -35.37 -10.31
C VAL A 577 -8.78 -36.30 -11.54
N PHE A 578 -7.60 -36.35 -12.21
CA PHE A 578 -7.46 -37.03 -13.48
C PHE A 578 -7.05 -38.50 -13.38
N GLU A 579 -6.20 -38.81 -12.38
CA GLU A 579 -5.66 -40.16 -12.18
C GLU A 579 -6.44 -40.92 -11.12
N GLN A 580 -6.56 -40.33 -9.93
CA GLN A 580 -7.25 -40.98 -8.80
C GLN A 580 -8.78 -40.85 -8.91
N LYS A 581 -9.30 -39.85 -9.63
CA LYS A 581 -10.76 -39.59 -9.80
C LYS A 581 -11.44 -39.16 -8.49
N TYR A 582 -10.73 -38.40 -7.67
CA TYR A 582 -11.26 -37.79 -6.46
C TYR A 582 -11.14 -36.27 -6.55
N MET A 583 -11.88 -35.57 -5.71
CA MET A 583 -11.89 -34.14 -5.53
C MET A 583 -11.96 -33.84 -4.05
N PRO A 584 -11.19 -32.89 -3.52
CA PRO A 584 -11.37 -32.45 -2.13
C PRO A 584 -12.80 -31.99 -1.89
N SER A 585 -13.36 -32.36 -0.77
CA SER A 585 -14.75 -32.06 -0.44
C SER A 585 -14.90 -31.80 1.04
N HIS A 586 -15.71 -30.81 1.41
CA HIS A 586 -16.04 -30.51 2.78
C HIS A 586 -17.55 -30.68 2.99
N VAL A 587 -17.91 -31.33 4.08
CA VAL A 587 -19.32 -31.49 4.47
C VAL A 587 -19.55 -30.64 5.72
N TYR A 588 -20.44 -29.67 5.61
CA TYR A 588 -20.84 -28.80 6.70
C TYR A 588 -22.16 -29.24 7.30
N GLY A 589 -22.27 -29.15 8.61
CA GLY A 589 -23.51 -29.21 9.33
C GLY A 589 -23.85 -27.88 9.96
N VAL A 590 -25.03 -27.32 9.69
CA VAL A 590 -25.36 -25.97 10.17
C VAL A 590 -26.67 -25.94 10.92
N ASP A 591 -26.71 -25.20 12.04
CA ASP A 591 -27.96 -24.85 12.71
C ASP A 591 -28.75 -23.82 11.90
N ARG A 592 -30.01 -23.62 12.22
CA ARG A 592 -30.89 -22.69 11.48
C ARG A 592 -30.32 -21.27 11.40
N PHE A 593 -29.79 -20.72 12.48
CA PHE A 593 -29.22 -19.41 12.55
C PHE A 593 -28.04 -19.24 11.57
N ALA A 594 -27.11 -20.20 11.56
CA ALA A 594 -25.97 -20.19 10.63
C ALA A 594 -26.43 -20.37 9.17
N ALA A 595 -27.45 -21.18 8.90
CA ALA A 595 -28.02 -21.37 7.58
C ALA A 595 -28.68 -20.07 7.03
N GLU A 596 -29.31 -19.28 7.88
CA GLU A 596 -29.93 -17.99 7.52
C GLU A 596 -28.87 -16.93 7.18
N LYS A 597 -27.61 -17.12 7.62
CA LYS A 597 -26.46 -16.24 7.35
C LYS A 597 -25.63 -16.66 6.13
N MET A 598 -25.95 -17.79 5.48
CA MET A 598 -25.25 -18.25 4.27
C MET A 598 -25.46 -17.31 3.09
N GLU A 599 -24.43 -17.16 2.25
CA GLU A 599 -24.53 -16.46 0.99
C GLU A 599 -25.01 -17.40 -0.12
N LEU A 600 -26.22 -17.15 -0.61
CA LEU A 600 -26.81 -17.97 -1.68
C LEU A 600 -26.60 -17.26 -3.04
N VAL A 601 -25.99 -17.99 -3.96
CA VAL A 601 -25.83 -17.57 -5.36
C VAL A 601 -27.14 -17.77 -6.13
N GLU A 602 -27.81 -18.93 -5.91
CA GLU A 602 -29.09 -19.26 -6.57
C GLU A 602 -29.93 -20.16 -5.67
N GLY A 603 -31.24 -20.03 -5.74
CA GLY A 603 -32.19 -20.80 -4.97
C GLY A 603 -32.61 -20.12 -3.66
N SER A 604 -33.17 -20.87 -2.76
CA SER A 604 -33.57 -20.42 -1.42
C SER A 604 -33.63 -21.58 -0.44
N VAL A 605 -33.29 -21.33 0.82
CA VAL A 605 -33.35 -22.35 1.87
C VAL A 605 -34.76 -22.35 2.52
N ASP A 606 -35.59 -23.30 2.13
CA ASP A 606 -36.79 -23.63 2.92
C ASP A 606 -36.38 -24.55 4.06
N TRP A 607 -36.22 -23.99 5.27
CA TRP A 607 -35.74 -24.70 6.44
C TRP A 607 -36.58 -25.94 6.75
N ALA A 608 -37.90 -25.91 6.53
CA ALA A 608 -38.79 -27.07 6.79
C ALA A 608 -38.47 -28.24 5.84
N LYS A 609 -38.18 -27.96 4.59
CA LYS A 609 -37.72 -28.93 3.60
C LYS A 609 -36.28 -29.38 3.87
N PHE A 610 -35.37 -28.43 4.11
CA PHE A 610 -33.97 -28.70 4.38
C PHE A 610 -33.79 -29.68 5.51
N ARG A 611 -34.48 -29.49 6.63
CA ARG A 611 -34.44 -30.33 7.80
C ARG A 611 -34.95 -31.77 7.56
N THR A 612 -35.58 -32.06 6.43
CA THR A 612 -36.00 -33.44 6.11
C THR A 612 -34.83 -34.39 5.85
N GLY A 613 -33.59 -33.87 5.69
CA GLY A 613 -32.41 -34.67 5.38
C GLY A 613 -32.43 -35.28 3.97
N LYS A 614 -33.16 -34.65 3.03
CA LYS A 614 -33.23 -35.06 1.63
C LYS A 614 -32.53 -34.08 0.68
N TYR A 615 -32.26 -32.87 1.17
CA TYR A 615 -31.75 -31.77 0.41
C TYR A 615 -30.37 -31.35 0.92
N VAL A 616 -29.59 -30.74 0.01
CA VAL A 616 -28.25 -30.20 0.28
C VAL A 616 -28.10 -28.86 -0.38
N ILE A 617 -27.30 -27.97 0.18
CA ILE A 617 -26.79 -26.79 -0.47
C ILE A 617 -25.40 -27.15 -1.00
N ALA A 618 -25.11 -26.85 -2.27
CA ALA A 618 -23.82 -27.15 -2.90
C ALA A 618 -23.09 -25.86 -3.24
N SER A 619 -21.75 -25.85 -3.11
CA SER A 619 -20.93 -24.69 -3.49
C SER A 619 -20.85 -24.47 -5.01
N THR A 620 -20.50 -23.26 -5.38
CA THR A 620 -20.01 -22.90 -6.72
C THR A 620 -18.49 -22.79 -6.69
N PHE A 621 -17.84 -22.73 -7.87
CA PHE A 621 -16.39 -22.51 -7.92
C PHE A 621 -16.04 -21.03 -7.65
N ASP A 622 -16.91 -20.13 -8.06
CA ASP A 622 -16.76 -18.68 -7.88
C ASP A 622 -17.99 -18.07 -7.23
N ASP A 623 -17.78 -16.94 -6.53
CA ASP A 623 -18.84 -16.23 -5.79
C ASP A 623 -19.91 -15.61 -6.70
N THR A 624 -19.64 -15.50 -8.01
CA THR A 624 -20.61 -14.98 -8.98
C THR A 624 -21.56 -16.06 -9.51
N GLY A 625 -21.20 -17.32 -9.33
CA GLY A 625 -21.94 -18.48 -9.83
C GLY A 625 -21.83 -18.67 -11.35
N ASP A 626 -20.86 -18.04 -11.99
CA ASP A 626 -20.60 -18.24 -13.42
C ASP A 626 -20.03 -19.64 -13.68
N THR A 627 -19.21 -20.16 -12.75
CA THR A 627 -18.66 -21.51 -12.83
C THR A 627 -19.28 -22.39 -11.72
N ARG A 628 -20.10 -23.37 -12.12
CA ARG A 628 -20.91 -24.18 -11.23
C ARG A 628 -20.52 -25.65 -11.27
N TYR A 629 -20.38 -26.25 -10.10
CA TYR A 629 -20.21 -27.70 -9.97
C TYR A 629 -21.51 -28.45 -10.22
N TYR A 630 -22.64 -27.90 -9.74
CA TYR A 630 -23.96 -28.52 -9.80
C TYR A 630 -25.02 -27.50 -10.19
N GLU A 631 -26.21 -28.01 -10.54
CA GLU A 631 -27.42 -27.23 -10.78
C GLU A 631 -28.51 -27.56 -9.74
N ILE A 632 -29.45 -26.65 -9.52
CA ILE A 632 -30.58 -26.90 -8.60
C ILE A 632 -31.40 -28.06 -9.14
N GLY A 633 -31.70 -29.04 -8.26
CA GLY A 633 -32.42 -30.27 -8.58
C GLY A 633 -31.52 -31.46 -8.96
N ASP A 634 -30.19 -31.23 -9.11
CA ASP A 634 -29.25 -32.32 -9.30
C ASP A 634 -29.25 -33.27 -8.10
N LYS A 635 -29.06 -34.57 -8.35
CA LYS A 635 -28.85 -35.57 -7.30
C LYS A 635 -27.38 -35.81 -7.11
N VAL A 636 -26.85 -35.40 -5.97
CA VAL A 636 -25.44 -35.49 -5.61
C VAL A 636 -25.21 -36.51 -4.51
N ARG A 637 -24.13 -37.27 -4.66
CA ARG A 637 -23.67 -38.17 -3.60
C ARG A 637 -22.72 -37.41 -2.71
N VAL A 638 -23.01 -37.35 -1.42
CA VAL A 638 -22.15 -36.78 -0.40
C VAL A 638 -21.49 -37.91 0.36
N ASP A 639 -20.16 -37.90 0.42
CA ASP A 639 -19.36 -38.87 1.17
C ASP A 639 -18.92 -38.22 2.49
N PHE A 640 -19.06 -38.99 3.59
CA PHE A 640 -18.83 -38.48 4.97
C PHE A 640 -17.47 -38.87 5.55
N GLY A 641 -16.56 -39.41 4.74
CA GLY A 641 -15.20 -39.78 5.18
C GLY A 641 -15.08 -41.07 5.99
N ASN A 642 -16.18 -41.52 6.61
CA ASN A 642 -16.24 -42.73 7.46
C ASN A 642 -16.79 -43.98 6.71
N GLY A 643 -16.75 -43.98 5.39
CA GLY A 643 -17.29 -45.04 4.54
C GLY A 643 -18.80 -44.95 4.31
N ARG A 644 -19.49 -44.01 4.94
CA ARG A 644 -20.89 -43.70 4.68
C ARG A 644 -21.03 -42.71 3.57
N SER A 645 -22.06 -42.86 2.75
CA SER A 645 -22.45 -41.88 1.73
C SER A 645 -23.95 -41.87 1.54
N LYS A 646 -24.54 -40.72 1.19
CA LYS A 646 -25.96 -40.57 0.94
C LYS A 646 -26.20 -39.65 -0.26
N VAL A 647 -27.31 -39.86 -0.96
CA VAL A 647 -27.69 -39.06 -2.12
C VAL A 647 -28.71 -38.02 -1.68
N TYR A 648 -28.43 -36.76 -2.03
CA TYR A 648 -29.26 -35.59 -1.75
C TYR A 648 -29.65 -34.91 -3.05
N GLU A 649 -30.71 -34.10 -2.99
CA GLU A 649 -31.12 -33.22 -4.07
C GLU A 649 -30.63 -31.81 -3.76
N VAL A 650 -29.97 -31.17 -4.68
CA VAL A 650 -29.46 -29.77 -4.55
C VAL A 650 -30.66 -28.83 -4.52
N MET A 651 -30.86 -28.12 -3.40
CA MET A 651 -31.96 -27.16 -3.27
C MET A 651 -31.56 -25.71 -3.51
N ALA A 652 -30.30 -25.40 -3.27
CA ALA A 652 -29.71 -24.06 -3.48
C ALA A 652 -28.23 -24.20 -3.78
N LEU A 653 -27.67 -23.17 -4.43
CA LEU A 653 -26.25 -23.01 -4.63
C LEU A 653 -25.78 -21.87 -3.72
N GLY A 654 -24.68 -22.09 -3.01
CA GLY A 654 -24.09 -21.11 -2.11
C GLY A 654 -23.13 -21.76 -1.13
N ASP A 655 -22.46 -20.93 -0.38
CA ASP A 655 -21.41 -21.33 0.55
C ASP A 655 -21.72 -20.94 1.99
N VAL A 656 -21.09 -21.63 2.92
CA VAL A 656 -21.00 -21.17 4.30
C VAL A 656 -20.17 -19.88 4.29
N ALA A 657 -20.66 -18.84 4.95
CA ALA A 657 -19.97 -17.56 5.01
C ALA A 657 -18.50 -17.76 5.46
N TYR A 658 -17.57 -17.01 4.85
CA TYR A 658 -16.13 -17.13 5.14
C TYR A 658 -15.80 -17.10 6.64
N ALA A 659 -16.45 -16.20 7.38
CA ALA A 659 -16.29 -16.11 8.83
C ALA A 659 -16.68 -17.38 9.61
N LEU A 660 -17.55 -18.21 9.05
CA LEU A 660 -18.05 -19.45 9.67
C LEU A 660 -17.29 -20.71 9.23
N GLY A 661 -16.45 -20.60 8.19
CA GLY A 661 -15.59 -21.67 7.71
C GLY A 661 -14.22 -21.71 8.41
N PRO A 662 -13.34 -22.67 8.08
CA PRO A 662 -11.98 -22.78 8.64
C PRO A 662 -11.00 -21.77 8.07
N GLN A 663 -11.42 -20.89 7.17
CA GLN A 663 -10.58 -19.89 6.47
C GLN A 663 -9.42 -20.48 5.64
N HIS A 664 -9.44 -21.80 5.43
CA HIS A 664 -8.49 -22.53 4.59
C HIS A 664 -9.23 -23.22 3.45
N SER A 665 -8.82 -23.01 2.22
CA SER A 665 -9.40 -23.63 1.04
C SER A 665 -8.28 -24.01 0.06
N HIS A 666 -8.39 -25.19 -0.54
CA HIS A 666 -7.48 -25.61 -1.60
C HIS A 666 -7.83 -24.95 -2.97
N GLY A 667 -8.91 -24.20 -3.03
CA GLY A 667 -9.35 -23.46 -4.21
C GLY A 667 -10.00 -24.30 -5.31
N PHE A 668 -9.95 -25.63 -5.25
CA PHE A 668 -10.65 -26.56 -6.15
C PHE A 668 -11.35 -27.65 -5.33
N ASP A 669 -12.21 -27.22 -4.41
CA ASP A 669 -12.96 -28.07 -3.49
C ASP A 669 -14.44 -27.91 -3.76
N VAL A 670 -15.23 -28.88 -3.31
CA VAL A 670 -16.68 -28.78 -3.29
C VAL A 670 -17.21 -28.85 -1.86
N TYR A 671 -18.06 -27.91 -1.51
CA TYR A 671 -18.69 -27.85 -0.21
C TYR A 671 -20.14 -28.33 -0.29
N PHE A 672 -20.54 -29.14 0.66
CA PHE A 672 -21.89 -29.60 0.82
C PHE A 672 -22.41 -29.23 2.20
N THR A 673 -23.45 -28.42 2.28
CA THR A 673 -24.03 -28.00 3.55
C THR A 673 -25.31 -28.72 3.82
N LEU A 674 -25.43 -29.33 5.01
CA LEU A 674 -26.55 -30.10 5.54
C LEU A 674 -27.09 -29.46 6.81
N PRO A 675 -28.32 -29.75 7.23
CA PRO A 675 -28.76 -29.42 8.60
C PRO A 675 -27.89 -30.14 9.64
N ALA A 676 -27.60 -29.47 10.76
CA ALA A 676 -26.77 -30.03 11.81
C ALA A 676 -27.25 -31.41 12.30
N ASP A 677 -28.59 -31.60 12.46
CA ASP A 677 -29.18 -32.89 12.85
C ASP A 677 -28.86 -34.03 11.86
N GLU A 678 -28.86 -33.70 10.55
CA GLU A 678 -28.56 -34.68 9.50
C GLU A 678 -27.05 -34.95 9.43
N TYR A 679 -26.21 -33.94 9.61
CA TYR A 679 -24.77 -34.06 9.68
C TYR A 679 -24.35 -34.98 10.84
N LEU A 680 -24.81 -34.69 12.06
CA LEU A 680 -24.51 -35.47 13.28
C LEU A 680 -25.03 -36.90 13.23
N ALA A 681 -26.08 -37.18 12.46
CA ALA A 681 -26.57 -38.55 12.24
C ALA A 681 -25.62 -39.39 11.35
N ASN A 682 -24.77 -38.76 10.53
CA ASN A 682 -23.91 -39.45 9.56
C ASN A 682 -22.42 -39.37 9.90
N VAL A 683 -21.98 -38.36 10.66
CA VAL A 683 -20.60 -38.12 11.03
C VAL A 683 -20.46 -38.29 12.57
N GLU A 684 -19.42 -38.97 13.01
CA GLU A 684 -19.01 -38.98 14.41
C GLU A 684 -18.32 -37.61 14.69
N SER A 685 -19.07 -36.69 15.31
CA SER A 685 -18.62 -35.32 15.50
C SER A 685 -17.58 -35.22 16.60
N GLN A 686 -16.56 -34.46 16.36
CA GLN A 686 -15.55 -34.04 17.35
C GLN A 686 -15.99 -32.79 18.16
N GLY A 687 -17.09 -32.12 17.81
CA GLY A 687 -17.57 -30.86 18.34
C GLY A 687 -17.93 -29.89 17.24
N ALA A 688 -18.38 -28.68 17.56
CA ALA A 688 -18.64 -27.65 16.56
C ALA A 688 -17.34 -27.02 16.11
N LEU A 689 -17.19 -26.79 14.80
CA LEU A 689 -16.08 -26.02 14.25
C LEU A 689 -16.11 -24.57 14.75
N LYS A 690 -17.28 -23.94 14.65
CA LYS A 690 -17.52 -22.57 15.13
C LYS A 690 -18.90 -22.45 15.77
N VAL A 691 -18.96 -21.55 16.72
CA VAL A 691 -20.20 -21.04 17.30
C VAL A 691 -20.34 -19.59 16.95
N ALA A 692 -21.48 -19.17 16.43
CA ALA A 692 -21.78 -17.80 16.12
C ALA A 692 -23.04 -17.34 16.82
N PHE A 693 -23.04 -16.15 17.39
CA PHE A 693 -24.19 -15.59 18.06
C PHE A 693 -24.28 -14.08 17.99
N ASP A 694 -25.50 -13.58 17.96
CA ASP A 694 -25.84 -12.16 18.00
C ASP A 694 -26.36 -11.82 19.41
N VAL A 695 -26.03 -10.62 19.86
CA VAL A 695 -26.40 -10.09 21.18
C VAL A 695 -27.13 -8.76 21.03
N ASP A 696 -27.97 -8.41 22.01
CA ASP A 696 -28.58 -7.09 22.07
C ASP A 696 -27.49 -6.01 22.22
N ASP A 697 -27.55 -4.97 21.38
CA ASP A 697 -26.56 -3.87 21.36
C ASP A 697 -26.32 -3.24 22.76
N VAL A 698 -27.32 -3.27 23.66
CA VAL A 698 -27.20 -2.74 25.03
C VAL A 698 -26.26 -3.58 25.89
N ARG A 699 -26.11 -4.86 25.59
CA ARG A 699 -25.31 -5.83 26.37
C ARG A 699 -24.06 -6.30 25.63
N TYR A 700 -23.73 -5.65 24.51
CA TYR A 700 -22.60 -6.06 23.70
C TYR A 700 -21.28 -6.05 24.49
N ASP A 701 -20.99 -4.96 25.22
CA ASP A 701 -19.75 -4.83 26.02
C ASP A 701 -19.68 -5.86 27.16
N GLU A 702 -20.83 -6.22 27.77
CA GLU A 702 -20.89 -7.25 28.80
C GLU A 702 -20.65 -8.66 28.21
N ALA A 703 -21.14 -8.89 27.00
CA ALA A 703 -20.94 -10.14 26.29
C ALA A 703 -19.48 -10.27 25.82
N ASP A 704 -18.91 -9.21 25.29
CA ASP A 704 -17.50 -9.19 24.84
C ASP A 704 -16.56 -9.51 26.01
N ALA A 705 -16.75 -8.84 27.17
CA ALA A 705 -15.98 -9.13 28.38
C ALA A 705 -16.17 -10.56 28.91
N PHE A 706 -17.37 -11.14 28.78
CA PHE A 706 -17.63 -12.54 29.19
C PHE A 706 -16.91 -13.52 28.25
N VAL A 707 -16.98 -13.32 26.95
CA VAL A 707 -16.34 -14.21 25.95
C VAL A 707 -14.83 -14.16 26.12
N ASP A 708 -14.27 -12.95 26.31
CA ASP A 708 -12.86 -12.73 26.58
C ASP A 708 -12.40 -13.50 27.83
N ASP A 709 -13.08 -13.27 28.97
CA ASP A 709 -12.78 -13.98 30.23
C ASP A 709 -12.97 -15.52 30.09
N TYR A 710 -13.95 -15.97 29.31
CA TYR A 710 -14.18 -17.37 29.07
C TYR A 710 -13.05 -18.02 28.28
N CYS A 711 -12.61 -17.39 27.20
CA CYS A 711 -11.51 -17.89 26.38
C CYS A 711 -10.16 -17.79 27.11
N GLU A 712 -9.94 -16.74 27.91
CA GLU A 712 -8.67 -16.61 28.64
C GLU A 712 -8.60 -17.49 29.90
N ASN A 713 -9.69 -17.60 30.69
CA ASN A 713 -9.63 -18.15 32.06
C ASN A 713 -10.42 -19.43 32.26
N VAL A 714 -11.42 -19.77 31.42
CA VAL A 714 -12.25 -20.96 31.58
C VAL A 714 -11.86 -22.06 30.61
N ASN A 715 -11.71 -21.72 29.32
CA ASN A 715 -11.30 -22.67 28.30
C ASN A 715 -10.36 -22.00 27.28
N SER A 716 -9.06 -22.02 27.56
CA SER A 716 -8.00 -21.47 26.73
C SER A 716 -7.73 -22.23 25.42
N ASP A 717 -8.47 -23.31 25.13
CA ASP A 717 -8.45 -23.96 23.83
C ASP A 717 -9.32 -23.21 22.79
N LEU A 718 -10.12 -22.24 23.26
CA LEU A 718 -11.01 -21.42 22.43
C LEU A 718 -10.44 -20.01 22.23
N ASP A 719 -10.65 -19.47 21.06
CA ASP A 719 -10.40 -18.08 20.71
C ASP A 719 -11.63 -17.47 20.04
N TYR A 720 -11.75 -16.16 20.04
CA TYR A 720 -12.90 -15.49 19.49
C TYR A 720 -12.55 -14.27 18.63
N ARG A 721 -13.48 -13.92 17.76
CA ARG A 721 -13.47 -12.66 17.03
C ARG A 721 -14.82 -11.98 17.23
N SER A 722 -14.79 -10.67 17.41
CA SER A 722 -15.99 -9.86 17.56
C SER A 722 -16.20 -8.92 16.38
N ARG A 723 -17.44 -8.46 16.20
CA ARG A 723 -17.75 -7.45 15.19
C ARG A 723 -16.90 -6.19 15.37
N GLU A 724 -16.59 -5.81 16.61
CA GLU A 724 -15.85 -4.59 16.89
C GLU A 724 -14.37 -4.70 16.47
N SER A 725 -13.74 -5.86 16.57
CA SER A 725 -12.37 -6.06 16.08
C SER A 725 -12.27 -5.75 14.58
N TYR A 726 -13.15 -6.29 13.75
CA TYR A 726 -13.18 -6.02 12.31
C TYR A 726 -13.54 -4.56 11.97
N VAL A 727 -14.44 -3.95 12.77
CA VAL A 727 -14.77 -2.51 12.61
C VAL A 727 -13.56 -1.63 12.90
N ASN A 728 -12.75 -1.96 13.90
CA ASN A 728 -11.56 -1.21 14.25
C ASN A 728 -10.48 -1.34 13.16
N ASP A 729 -10.21 -2.55 12.68
CA ASP A 729 -9.28 -2.80 11.57
C ASP A 729 -9.66 -2.00 10.31
N PHE A 730 -10.95 -1.98 9.97
CA PHE A 730 -11.45 -1.18 8.85
C PHE A 730 -11.28 0.33 9.05
N ARG A 731 -11.57 0.84 10.26
CA ARG A 731 -11.40 2.26 10.61
C ARG A 731 -9.93 2.69 10.55
N ASP A 732 -9.04 1.82 10.97
CA ASP A 732 -7.60 2.09 10.93
C ASP A 732 -7.09 2.14 9.49
N GLY A 733 -7.53 1.23 8.63
CA GLY A 733 -7.30 1.31 7.20
C GLY A 733 -7.78 2.64 6.59
N GLN A 734 -9.01 3.07 6.90
CA GLN A 734 -9.52 4.38 6.46
C GLN A 734 -8.66 5.55 6.97
N ARG A 735 -8.24 5.50 8.23
CA ARG A 735 -7.41 6.53 8.87
C ARG A 735 -6.07 6.70 8.15
N MET A 736 -5.43 5.61 7.75
CA MET A 736 -4.19 5.62 6.97
C MET A 736 -4.34 6.42 5.67
N TYR A 737 -5.34 6.06 4.85
CA TYR A 737 -5.59 6.77 3.58
C TYR A 737 -5.91 8.25 3.80
N MET A 738 -6.62 8.57 4.89
CA MET A 738 -6.94 9.97 5.25
C MET A 738 -5.70 10.76 5.63
N VAL A 739 -4.80 10.20 6.42
CA VAL A 739 -3.57 10.86 6.88
C VAL A 739 -2.59 11.06 5.74
N ILE A 740 -2.26 10.01 4.99
CA ILE A 740 -1.31 10.08 3.87
C ILE A 740 -1.84 11.00 2.75
N GLY A 741 -3.05 10.75 2.30
CA GLY A 741 -3.67 11.53 1.23
C GLY A 741 -3.95 12.98 1.66
N GLY A 742 -4.32 13.20 2.92
CA GLY A 742 -4.52 14.51 3.52
C GLY A 742 -3.23 15.32 3.60
N ALA A 743 -2.13 14.71 4.06
CA ALA A 743 -0.81 15.34 4.12
C ALA A 743 -0.31 15.75 2.72
N LEU A 744 -0.39 14.85 1.75
CA LEU A 744 -0.03 15.13 0.36
C LEU A 744 -0.87 16.25 -0.22
N SER A 745 -2.19 16.21 -0.01
CA SER A 745 -3.12 17.24 -0.46
C SER A 745 -2.84 18.61 0.17
N PHE A 746 -2.47 18.64 1.47
CA PHE A 746 -2.11 19.87 2.18
C PHE A 746 -0.84 20.50 1.59
N ILE A 747 0.20 19.72 1.32
CA ILE A 747 1.43 20.22 0.70
C ILE A 747 1.13 20.79 -0.70
N LEU A 748 0.33 20.09 -1.50
CA LEU A 748 -0.10 20.57 -2.82
C LEU A 748 -0.95 21.85 -2.72
N ALA A 749 -1.79 21.98 -1.70
CA ALA A 749 -2.55 23.21 -1.44
C ALA A 749 -1.62 24.39 -1.11
N LEU A 750 -0.60 24.19 -0.28
CA LEU A 750 0.42 25.22 -0.01
C LEU A 750 1.15 25.66 -1.30
N ILE A 751 1.48 24.70 -2.16
CA ILE A 751 2.08 24.98 -3.48
C ILE A 751 1.10 25.81 -4.33
N GLY A 752 -0.17 25.47 -4.36
CA GLY A 752 -1.22 26.19 -5.07
C GLY A 752 -1.37 27.64 -4.57
N VAL A 753 -1.42 27.82 -3.24
CA VAL A 753 -1.48 29.14 -2.59
C VAL A 753 -0.26 29.99 -2.94
N LEU A 754 0.94 29.45 -2.80
CA LEU A 754 2.20 30.17 -3.14
C LEU A 754 2.25 30.57 -4.61
N ASN A 755 1.79 29.70 -5.49
CA ASN A 755 1.74 29.97 -6.92
C ASN A 755 0.74 31.08 -7.24
N PHE A 756 -0.42 31.09 -6.58
CA PHE A 756 -1.42 32.14 -6.67
C PHE A 756 -0.88 33.49 -6.17
N ILE A 757 -0.30 33.51 -4.94
CA ILE A 757 0.34 34.72 -4.35
C ILE A 757 1.39 35.29 -5.32
N ASN A 758 2.32 34.45 -5.76
CA ASN A 758 3.38 34.86 -6.67
C ASN A 758 2.83 35.42 -8.00
N GLY A 759 1.80 34.75 -8.55
CA GLY A 759 1.11 35.18 -9.75
C GLY A 759 0.51 36.58 -9.61
N VAL A 760 -0.20 36.84 -8.53
CA VAL A 760 -0.87 38.13 -8.24
C VAL A 760 0.14 39.24 -7.95
N VAL A 761 1.09 38.99 -7.02
CA VAL A 761 2.12 39.99 -6.61
C VAL A 761 2.91 40.44 -7.83
N THR A 762 3.32 39.52 -8.64
CA THR A 762 4.13 39.83 -9.85
C THR A 762 3.32 40.50 -10.93
N SER A 763 2.06 40.12 -11.14
CA SER A 763 1.18 40.81 -12.10
C SER A 763 0.99 42.27 -11.73
N ILE A 764 0.78 42.56 -10.46
CA ILE A 764 0.64 43.91 -9.96
C ILE A 764 1.94 44.72 -10.12
N ASN A 765 3.09 44.11 -9.76
CA ASN A 765 4.39 44.77 -9.86
C ASN A 765 4.79 45.06 -11.30
N ALA A 766 4.59 44.12 -12.22
CA ALA A 766 4.91 44.28 -13.65
C ALA A 766 4.09 45.39 -14.30
N ARG A 767 2.86 45.57 -13.84
CA ARG A 767 1.92 46.59 -14.38
C ARG A 767 1.87 47.86 -13.56
N ARG A 768 2.84 48.09 -12.66
CA ARG A 768 2.86 49.22 -11.72
C ARG A 768 2.78 50.56 -12.44
N ARG A 769 3.44 50.74 -13.59
CA ARG A 769 3.40 51.95 -14.42
C ARG A 769 2.03 52.11 -15.09
N GLU A 770 1.50 51.06 -15.71
CA GLU A 770 0.16 51.09 -16.35
C GLU A 770 -0.93 51.47 -15.32
N LEU A 771 -0.86 50.89 -14.11
CA LEU A 771 -1.79 51.21 -13.00
C LEU A 771 -1.60 52.66 -12.52
N ALA A 772 -0.38 53.19 -12.52
CA ALA A 772 -0.12 54.59 -12.20
C ALA A 772 -0.67 55.54 -13.29
N VAL A 773 -0.55 55.17 -14.57
CA VAL A 773 -1.15 55.94 -15.70
C VAL A 773 -2.68 55.95 -15.58
N LEU A 774 -3.31 54.82 -15.28
CA LEU A 774 -4.77 54.77 -15.09
C LEU A 774 -5.21 55.67 -13.92
N GLN A 775 -4.43 55.73 -12.82
CA GLN A 775 -4.72 56.66 -11.73
C GLN A 775 -4.52 58.13 -12.11
N SER A 776 -3.50 58.44 -12.96
CA SER A 776 -3.29 59.80 -13.45
C SER A 776 -4.40 60.25 -14.39
N ILE A 777 -5.11 59.36 -15.10
CA ILE A 777 -6.26 59.64 -15.93
C ILE A 777 -7.57 59.76 -15.14
N GLY A 778 -7.53 59.52 -13.77
CA GLY A 778 -8.69 59.73 -12.90
C GLY A 778 -9.27 58.46 -12.26
N MET A 779 -8.63 57.29 -12.44
CA MET A 779 -9.04 56.06 -11.71
C MET A 779 -8.81 56.20 -10.22
N THR A 780 -9.82 56.05 -9.39
CA THR A 780 -9.68 56.11 -7.94
C THR A 780 -9.00 54.84 -7.37
N GLY A 781 -8.34 54.99 -6.21
CA GLY A 781 -7.72 53.85 -5.50
C GLY A 781 -8.73 52.74 -5.15
N ARG A 782 -10.02 53.07 -4.95
CA ARG A 782 -11.10 52.11 -4.74
C ARG A 782 -11.38 51.28 -6.03
N GLN A 783 -11.51 51.95 -7.16
CA GLN A 783 -11.76 51.32 -8.46
C GLN A 783 -10.56 50.39 -8.84
N LEU A 784 -9.33 50.86 -8.59
CA LEU A 784 -8.13 50.06 -8.81
C LEU A 784 -8.15 48.78 -7.96
N ARG A 785 -8.54 48.89 -6.70
CA ARG A 785 -8.66 47.73 -5.80
C ARG A 785 -9.75 46.76 -6.28
N TYR A 786 -10.90 47.25 -6.66
CA TYR A 786 -11.97 46.41 -7.19
C TYR A 786 -11.55 45.67 -8.47
N MET A 787 -10.79 46.32 -9.36
CA MET A 787 -10.25 45.68 -10.55
C MET A 787 -9.28 44.55 -10.20
N LEU A 788 -8.33 44.77 -9.29
CA LEU A 788 -7.33 43.77 -8.89
C LEU A 788 -7.97 42.60 -8.12
N VAL A 789 -8.90 42.88 -7.24
CA VAL A 789 -9.69 41.84 -6.54
C VAL A 789 -10.53 41.05 -7.55
N GLY A 790 -11.13 41.73 -8.53
CA GLY A 790 -11.86 41.09 -9.63
C GLY A 790 -10.96 40.15 -10.47
N GLU A 791 -9.72 40.52 -10.75
CA GLU A 791 -8.77 39.62 -11.41
C GLU A 791 -8.53 38.35 -10.58
N GLY A 792 -8.33 38.49 -9.26
CA GLY A 792 -8.18 37.35 -8.32
C GLY A 792 -9.43 36.45 -8.31
N ALA A 793 -10.61 37.05 -8.16
CA ALA A 793 -11.88 36.34 -8.16
C ALA A 793 -12.14 35.57 -9.47
N LEU A 794 -11.79 36.16 -10.62
CA LEU A 794 -11.91 35.49 -11.91
C LEU A 794 -10.95 34.29 -12.08
N HIS A 795 -9.75 34.35 -11.52
CA HIS A 795 -8.86 33.17 -11.48
C HIS A 795 -9.51 32.02 -10.73
N ILE A 796 -10.12 32.29 -9.56
CA ILE A 796 -10.79 31.25 -8.78
C ILE A 796 -12.07 30.78 -9.48
N LEU A 797 -12.81 31.65 -10.14
CA LEU A 797 -13.97 31.25 -10.95
C LEU A 797 -13.58 30.28 -12.07
N LEU A 798 -12.47 30.58 -12.80
CA LEU A 798 -11.94 29.68 -13.83
C LEU A 798 -11.46 28.35 -13.23
N THR A 799 -10.82 28.39 -12.06
CA THR A 799 -10.42 27.20 -11.31
C THR A 799 -11.66 26.39 -10.92
N ALA A 800 -12.70 27.04 -10.39
CA ALA A 800 -13.94 26.37 -9.99
C ALA A 800 -14.60 25.66 -11.19
N VAL A 801 -14.70 26.35 -12.33
CA VAL A 801 -15.24 25.74 -13.56
C VAL A 801 -14.44 24.53 -13.99
N PHE A 802 -13.09 24.65 -14.00
CA PHE A 802 -12.20 23.56 -14.40
C PHE A 802 -12.32 22.35 -13.43
N VAL A 803 -12.30 22.60 -12.13
CA VAL A 803 -12.35 21.56 -11.09
C VAL A 803 -13.72 20.88 -11.07
N LEU A 804 -14.81 21.65 -11.15
CA LEU A 804 -16.17 21.10 -11.15
C LEU A 804 -16.52 20.32 -12.44
N THR A 805 -15.78 20.51 -13.53
CA THR A 805 -15.98 19.79 -14.79
C THR A 805 -14.89 18.72 -14.99
N ILE A 806 -13.73 19.11 -15.47
CA ILE A 806 -12.61 18.22 -15.78
C ILE A 806 -12.04 17.58 -14.50
N GLY A 807 -12.00 18.33 -13.38
CA GLY A 807 -11.52 17.84 -12.10
C GLY A 807 -12.35 16.66 -11.58
N ASN A 808 -13.68 16.76 -11.62
CA ASN A 808 -14.56 15.66 -11.21
C ASN A 808 -14.45 14.43 -12.12
N LEU A 809 -14.27 14.66 -13.44
CA LEU A 809 -14.04 13.54 -14.36
C LEU A 809 -12.72 12.80 -14.06
N LEU A 810 -11.67 13.55 -13.74
CA LEU A 810 -10.38 12.97 -13.33
C LEU A 810 -10.51 12.23 -11.99
N THR A 811 -11.17 12.82 -10.99
CA THR A 811 -11.44 12.16 -9.70
C THR A 811 -12.21 10.86 -9.92
N TRP A 812 -13.26 10.88 -10.73
CA TRP A 812 -14.04 9.68 -11.06
C TRP A 812 -13.15 8.60 -11.72
N GLY A 813 -12.29 8.98 -12.67
CA GLY A 813 -11.39 8.04 -13.34
C GLY A 813 -10.36 7.40 -12.38
N ILE A 814 -9.75 8.20 -11.50
CA ILE A 814 -8.80 7.72 -10.49
C ILE A 814 -9.50 6.77 -9.52
N VAL A 815 -10.65 7.18 -9.00
CA VAL A 815 -11.39 6.40 -8.00
C VAL A 815 -11.98 5.12 -8.62
N LYS A 816 -12.44 5.16 -9.87
CA LYS A 816 -12.90 3.96 -10.57
C LYS A 816 -11.77 2.94 -10.79
N LEU A 817 -10.56 3.40 -11.10
CA LEU A 817 -9.40 2.52 -11.20
C LEU A 817 -9.08 1.86 -9.86
N LEU A 818 -9.16 2.61 -8.76
CA LEU A 818 -8.94 2.09 -7.42
C LEU A 818 -10.04 1.11 -6.99
N SER A 819 -11.31 1.42 -7.30
CA SER A 819 -12.46 0.58 -6.95
C SER A 819 -12.44 -0.79 -7.64
N SER A 820 -11.75 -0.93 -8.76
CA SER A 820 -11.58 -2.24 -9.42
C SER A 820 -10.60 -3.17 -8.69
N GLN A 821 -9.86 -2.66 -7.70
CA GLN A 821 -8.91 -3.42 -6.89
C GLN A 821 -9.42 -3.71 -5.47
N MET A 822 -10.52 -3.06 -5.07
CA MET A 822 -11.05 -3.17 -3.71
C MET A 822 -12.54 -3.55 -3.77
N TRP A 823 -12.87 -4.81 -3.48
CA TRP A 823 -14.24 -5.34 -3.52
C TRP A 823 -15.18 -4.62 -2.55
N PHE A 824 -14.70 -4.15 -1.40
CA PHE A 824 -15.46 -3.40 -0.39
C PHE A 824 -15.63 -1.91 -0.70
N PHE A 825 -15.36 -1.47 -1.94
CA PHE A 825 -15.44 -0.07 -2.32
C PHE A 825 -16.77 0.26 -3.01
N THR A 826 -17.40 1.34 -2.58
CA THR A 826 -18.58 1.92 -3.27
C THR A 826 -18.31 3.38 -3.62
N TYR A 827 -18.46 3.73 -4.90
CA TYR A 827 -18.23 5.10 -5.34
C TYR A 827 -19.33 6.02 -4.84
N HIS A 828 -18.97 7.02 -4.01
CA HIS A 828 -19.84 8.11 -3.59
C HIS A 828 -19.37 9.43 -4.20
N PHE A 829 -20.28 10.15 -4.84
CA PHE A 829 -19.97 11.47 -5.40
C PHE A 829 -19.83 12.51 -4.30
N VAL A 830 -18.62 13.04 -4.09
CA VAL A 830 -18.29 13.97 -3.00
C VAL A 830 -17.85 15.31 -3.58
N LEU A 831 -18.55 16.39 -3.23
CA LEU A 831 -18.25 17.76 -3.69
C LEU A 831 -17.86 18.72 -2.55
N TRP A 832 -18.24 18.43 -1.31
CA TRP A 832 -18.10 19.38 -0.21
C TRP A 832 -16.64 19.79 0.07
N PRO A 833 -15.58 18.92 -0.04
CA PRO A 833 -14.21 19.33 0.19
C PRO A 833 -13.74 20.37 -0.82
N MET A 834 -14.11 20.16 -2.07
CA MET A 834 -13.88 21.12 -3.14
C MET A 834 -14.51 22.48 -2.87
N LEU A 835 -15.77 22.49 -2.45
CA LEU A 835 -16.51 23.71 -2.16
C LEU A 835 -15.89 24.46 -0.96
N CYS A 836 -15.55 23.77 0.12
CA CYS A 836 -14.88 24.37 1.27
C CYS A 836 -13.55 25.02 0.88
N CYS A 837 -12.72 24.32 0.12
CA CYS A 837 -11.44 24.87 -0.35
C CYS A 837 -11.63 26.03 -1.33
N LEU A 838 -12.62 26.00 -2.21
CA LEU A 838 -12.94 27.12 -3.10
C LEU A 838 -13.32 28.37 -2.31
N VAL A 839 -14.03 28.25 -1.18
CA VAL A 839 -14.31 29.36 -0.29
C VAL A 839 -13.01 29.95 0.29
N VAL A 840 -12.10 29.11 0.80
CA VAL A 840 -10.79 29.54 1.31
C VAL A 840 -9.99 30.25 0.22
N PHE A 841 -9.87 29.67 -0.98
CA PHE A 841 -9.18 30.30 -2.10
C PHE A 841 -9.85 31.60 -2.55
N THR A 842 -11.17 31.69 -2.47
CA THR A 842 -11.91 32.94 -2.79
C THR A 842 -11.55 34.04 -1.78
N VAL A 843 -11.48 33.72 -0.50
CA VAL A 843 -11.03 34.70 0.53
C VAL A 843 -9.59 35.14 0.25
N LEU A 844 -8.67 34.22 -0.05
CA LEU A 844 -7.29 34.54 -0.42
C LEU A 844 -7.23 35.41 -1.68
N ALA A 845 -8.06 35.13 -2.69
CA ALA A 845 -8.15 35.90 -3.92
C ALA A 845 -8.67 37.33 -3.71
N MET A 846 -9.39 37.60 -2.66
CA MET A 846 -9.79 38.94 -2.26
C MET A 846 -8.74 39.64 -1.41
N VAL A 847 -8.19 38.95 -0.42
CA VAL A 847 -7.26 39.49 0.59
C VAL A 847 -5.90 39.84 -0.03
N ILE A 848 -5.32 38.95 -0.82
CA ILE A 848 -3.96 39.12 -1.36
C ILE A 848 -3.88 40.33 -2.30
N PRO A 849 -4.74 40.50 -3.34
CA PRO A 849 -4.72 41.68 -4.19
C PRO A 849 -5.04 42.97 -3.41
N ALA A 850 -5.91 42.91 -2.40
CA ALA A 850 -6.25 44.06 -1.55
C ALA A 850 -5.04 44.53 -0.73
N ILE A 851 -4.27 43.62 -0.14
CA ILE A 851 -3.00 43.92 0.58
C ILE A 851 -1.98 44.48 -0.40
N CYS A 852 -1.77 43.85 -1.54
CA CYS A 852 -0.80 44.29 -2.55
C CYS A 852 -1.17 45.68 -3.09
N SER A 853 -2.46 45.96 -3.33
CA SER A 853 -2.92 47.29 -3.77
C SER A 853 -2.67 48.36 -2.72
N ARG A 854 -2.91 48.07 -1.42
CA ARG A 854 -2.59 48.99 -0.31
C ARG A 854 -1.09 49.28 -0.24
N TRP A 855 -0.28 48.27 -0.40
CA TRP A 855 1.20 48.39 -0.36
C TRP A 855 1.71 49.24 -1.53
N MET A 856 1.16 49.02 -2.72
CA MET A 856 1.49 49.78 -3.92
C MET A 856 1.07 51.26 -3.81
N CYS A 857 -0.09 51.54 -3.24
CA CYS A 857 -0.64 52.91 -3.08
C CYS A 857 0.05 53.72 -1.95
N ARG A 858 0.96 53.15 -1.15
CA ARG A 858 1.77 53.90 -0.18
C ARG A 858 2.81 54.84 -0.88
N SER A 859 3.25 54.56 -2.09
CA SER A 859 4.10 55.46 -2.90
C SER A 859 3.25 56.37 -3.75
N SER A 860 3.69 57.63 -3.96
CA SER A 860 2.95 58.62 -4.74
C SER A 860 2.84 58.17 -6.22
N VAL A 861 1.82 58.63 -6.95
CA VAL A 861 1.64 58.34 -8.38
C VAL A 861 2.82 58.81 -9.18
N VAL A 862 3.39 60.02 -8.80
CA VAL A 862 4.59 60.62 -9.45
C VAL A 862 5.81 59.71 -9.24
N ASP A 863 6.04 59.20 -8.01
CA ASP A 863 7.18 58.30 -7.77
C ASP A 863 7.07 57.02 -8.57
N ARG A 864 5.89 56.50 -8.70
CA ARG A 864 5.63 55.25 -9.50
C ARG A 864 5.84 55.45 -11.00
N LEU A 865 5.63 56.65 -11.50
CA LEU A 865 5.91 56.98 -12.88
C LEU A 865 7.41 57.23 -13.11
N ARG A 866 8.14 57.84 -12.11
CA ARG A 866 9.59 58.11 -12.18
C ARG A 866 10.47 56.87 -12.00
N ILE A 867 10.07 55.87 -11.23
CA ILE A 867 10.85 54.63 -11.02
C ILE A 867 11.08 53.86 -12.34
N ALA A 868 10.51 54.28 -13.41
CA ALA A 868 10.62 53.65 -14.73
C ALA A 868 11.58 54.36 -15.70
N GLU A 869 12.15 55.46 -15.31
CA GLU A 869 13.32 56.10 -15.96
C GLU A 869 14.61 55.64 -15.24
#